data_1317fc174eecc7487eede5100a217b71
#
_entry.id   1317fc174eecc7487eede5100a217b71
#
_cell.length_a   1.000
_cell.length_b   1.000
_cell.length_c   1.000
_cell.angle_alpha   90.00
_cell.angle_beta   90.00
_cell.angle_gamma   90.00
#
_symmetry.space_group_name_H-M   'P 1'
#
loop_
_entity.id
_entity.type
_entity.pdbx_description
1 polymer ?
#
loop_
_entity_poly.entity_id
_entity_poly.type
_entity_poly.pdbx_seq_one_letter_code
_entity_poly.pdbx_strand_id
1 'polypeptide(L)'
;MPDIRQILFFLAVFLIVAAAANQISKLFQRIRLPLITGLLVIGIISGPDILGLITSEAVSNLDFINDIALAFIAFAVGSELYLAEMRSRFRSIAWMTASQMVVTFILSSLGIYFLSGLIPFMRGMETDVRIAVSILIGTIFIARSPASAIAVVNELRARGSFTQTALGVTVVIDFLVVILFTLTLSISETYVAGTTLNLIFVVRLVLELAMAVILGYILGKLMGIILSTKFYSWIKTVFILLLGFGAFRLSLFIREYTQAHFFSEILIEPLLICILGSFIVTNYTSYRQEFLKIIKETSPPIYVVFFTLVGSTISIDVLSKAWLIALILFGLRLCSLMIAGFTGSTLAREPLRFNLISWTPYITQAGVSIGLTAIVAAEFQDWGGDFATLVLAVIVLNQLAGPPFFKWAITYLGESHVRADGTFPEEERSVILFGVENQTFALARQLLQHNWKVKIAALRDEHYDEYITSDLEIIKIDDIDQNAMQKLEADKAVSIVTMLSDEENFRICELAFERYGTRDLVVRLNQRQNFGKFHRLGAKIVEPSTAIVSLMDHFVRSPQATSLLLGMQEDQDTIEVEVQNPDIAGLALRDLRFPHDIIILSVTRGDQMIISHGYTRLRMGDILTLVGSNESLEIVRVKFGR
;
A
#
# COMPACT_ATOMS: atom_id res chain seq x y z
N MET A 1 29.78 -22.56 -0.97
CA MET A 1 28.79 -21.84 -0.16
C MET A 1 29.41 -20.51 0.22
N PRO A 2 28.77 -19.39 0.03
CA PRO A 2 29.30 -18.10 0.47
C PRO A 2 29.47 -18.11 2.00
N ASP A 3 30.51 -17.44 2.50
CA ASP A 3 30.78 -17.34 3.93
C ASP A 3 29.61 -16.56 4.59
N ILE A 4 29.05 -17.09 5.66
CA ILE A 4 27.94 -16.44 6.40
C ILE A 4 28.31 -15.00 6.78
N ARG A 5 29.58 -14.72 7.05
CA ARG A 5 30.07 -13.37 7.35
C ARG A 5 29.93 -12.43 6.15
N GLN A 6 30.14 -12.94 4.95
CA GLN A 6 30.01 -12.18 3.70
C GLN A 6 28.54 -11.84 3.40
N ILE A 7 27.64 -12.80 3.60
CA ILE A 7 26.20 -12.57 3.48
C ILE A 7 25.71 -11.52 4.49
N LEU A 8 26.15 -11.61 5.75
CA LEU A 8 25.80 -10.63 6.78
C LEU A 8 26.34 -9.23 6.46
N PHE A 9 27.53 -9.14 5.88
CA PHE A 9 28.12 -7.88 5.45
C PHE A 9 27.29 -7.26 4.30
N PHE A 10 26.99 -8.03 3.26
CA PHE A 10 26.16 -7.55 2.14
C PHE A 10 24.76 -7.15 2.59
N LEU A 11 24.16 -7.91 3.53
CA LEU A 11 22.87 -7.58 4.12
C LEU A 11 22.93 -6.24 4.88
N ALA A 12 23.96 -6.02 5.68
CA ALA A 12 24.11 -4.78 6.44
C ALA A 12 24.26 -3.56 5.51
N VAL A 13 25.12 -3.66 4.48
CA VAL A 13 25.30 -2.61 3.48
C VAL A 13 23.98 -2.34 2.76
N PHE A 14 23.30 -3.39 2.30
CA PHE A 14 22.03 -3.28 1.61
C PHE A 14 20.95 -2.60 2.47
N LEU A 15 20.82 -2.97 3.74
CA LEU A 15 19.83 -2.36 4.65
C LEU A 15 20.10 -0.86 4.87
N ILE A 16 21.37 -0.46 4.94
CA ILE A 16 21.75 0.96 5.03
C ILE A 16 21.33 1.69 3.75
N VAL A 17 21.61 1.12 2.57
CA VAL A 17 21.21 1.69 1.28
C VAL A 17 19.69 1.76 1.17
N ALA A 18 18.97 0.72 1.56
CA ALA A 18 17.51 0.69 1.53
C ALA A 18 16.89 1.74 2.47
N ALA A 19 17.48 1.93 3.66
CA ALA A 19 17.05 2.99 4.59
C ALA A 19 17.30 4.40 4.00
N ALA A 20 18.46 4.62 3.38
CA ALA A 20 18.76 5.87 2.67
C ALA A 20 17.81 6.07 1.47
N ALA A 21 17.56 5.02 0.68
CA ALA A 21 16.62 5.03 -0.44
C ALA A 21 15.22 5.43 0.01
N ASN A 22 14.74 4.92 1.14
CA ASN A 22 13.44 5.28 1.70
C ASN A 22 13.35 6.78 2.04
N GLN A 23 14.39 7.38 2.59
CA GLN A 23 14.40 8.81 2.91
C GLN A 23 14.48 9.70 1.65
N ILE A 24 15.36 9.34 0.71
CA ILE A 24 15.55 10.09 -0.53
C ILE A 24 14.32 9.98 -1.43
N SER A 25 13.68 8.82 -1.49
CA SER A 25 12.48 8.58 -2.31
C SER A 25 11.30 9.47 -1.90
N LYS A 26 11.26 9.97 -0.66
CA LYS A 26 10.25 10.96 -0.23
C LYS A 26 10.34 12.26 -1.01
N LEU A 27 11.51 12.60 -1.58
CA LEU A 27 11.66 13.75 -2.47
C LEU A 27 10.87 13.58 -3.76
N PHE A 28 10.75 12.34 -4.27
CA PHE A 28 9.95 12.02 -5.47
C PHE A 28 8.46 12.26 -5.22
N GLN A 29 7.98 12.03 -4.01
CA GLN A 29 6.60 12.34 -3.64
C GLN A 29 6.32 13.85 -3.70
N ARG A 30 7.30 14.71 -3.35
CA ARG A 30 7.16 16.18 -3.47
C ARG A 30 6.96 16.65 -4.93
N ILE A 31 7.51 15.92 -5.90
CA ILE A 31 7.30 16.15 -7.33
C ILE A 31 6.16 15.31 -7.91
N ARG A 32 5.29 14.79 -7.03
CA ARG A 32 4.10 13.99 -7.36
C ARG A 32 4.37 12.64 -8.03
N LEU A 33 5.60 12.13 -7.97
CA LEU A 33 5.92 10.77 -8.42
C LEU A 33 5.65 9.75 -7.30
N PRO A 34 5.35 8.47 -7.65
CA PRO A 34 5.21 7.40 -6.66
C PRO A 34 6.51 7.16 -5.89
N LEU A 35 6.40 6.76 -4.62
CA LEU A 35 7.55 6.34 -3.79
C LEU A 35 8.37 5.24 -4.47
N ILE A 36 7.68 4.29 -5.11
CA ILE A 36 8.28 3.15 -5.82
C ILE A 36 9.24 3.61 -6.91
N THR A 37 8.83 4.60 -7.70
CA THR A 37 9.70 5.17 -8.76
C THR A 37 10.99 5.72 -8.16
N GLY A 38 10.90 6.40 -7.01
CA GLY A 38 12.07 6.88 -6.27
C GLY A 38 12.96 5.73 -5.80
N LEU A 39 12.38 4.68 -5.22
CA LEU A 39 13.12 3.51 -4.75
C LEU A 39 13.85 2.78 -5.90
N LEU A 40 13.20 2.60 -7.04
CA LEU A 40 13.81 2.02 -8.24
C LEU A 40 14.98 2.86 -8.73
N VAL A 41 14.79 4.19 -8.87
CA VAL A 41 15.86 5.10 -9.33
C VAL A 41 17.05 5.08 -8.38
N ILE A 42 16.84 5.11 -7.07
CA ILE A 42 17.92 5.05 -6.09
C ILE A 42 18.58 3.67 -6.10
N GLY A 43 17.81 2.60 -6.31
CA GLY A 43 18.34 1.25 -6.52
C GLY A 43 19.29 1.21 -7.72
N ILE A 44 18.90 1.76 -8.87
CA ILE A 44 19.75 1.89 -10.08
C ILE A 44 21.04 2.67 -9.75
N ILE A 45 20.91 3.82 -9.09
CA ILE A 45 22.07 4.66 -8.74
C ILE A 45 23.02 3.94 -7.79
N SER A 46 22.49 3.19 -6.83
CA SER A 46 23.28 2.44 -5.84
C SER A 46 23.80 1.11 -6.37
N GLY A 47 23.28 0.68 -7.52
CA GLY A 47 23.63 -0.59 -8.18
C GLY A 47 25.05 -0.65 -8.75
N PRO A 48 25.41 -1.81 -9.36
CA PRO A 48 26.76 -2.08 -9.83
C PRO A 48 27.27 -1.07 -10.88
N ASP A 49 26.37 -0.56 -11.73
CA ASP A 49 26.74 0.21 -12.92
C ASP A 49 27.06 1.70 -12.62
N ILE A 50 26.62 2.27 -11.46
CA ILE A 50 26.84 3.69 -11.13
C ILE A 50 27.72 3.85 -9.89
N LEU A 51 27.19 3.63 -8.71
CA LEU A 51 27.94 3.83 -7.47
C LEU A 51 28.61 2.55 -6.94
N GLY A 52 28.18 1.37 -7.39
CA GLY A 52 28.73 0.09 -6.95
C GLY A 52 28.56 -0.20 -5.45
N LEU A 53 27.64 0.51 -4.76
CA LEU A 53 27.36 0.26 -3.33
C LEU A 53 26.73 -1.11 -3.13
N ILE A 54 25.88 -1.53 -4.06
CA ILE A 54 25.33 -2.88 -4.12
C ILE A 54 26.00 -3.56 -5.32
N THR A 55 26.96 -4.42 -5.06
CA THR A 55 27.72 -5.11 -6.11
C THR A 55 26.90 -6.25 -6.73
N SER A 56 27.26 -6.70 -7.94
CA SER A 56 26.61 -7.86 -8.58
C SER A 56 26.70 -9.12 -7.71
N GLU A 57 27.79 -9.30 -6.97
CA GLU A 57 27.96 -10.39 -6.00
C GLU A 57 26.98 -10.24 -4.82
N ALA A 58 26.80 -9.02 -4.31
CA ALA A 58 25.81 -8.75 -3.26
C ALA A 58 24.39 -9.05 -3.74
N VAL A 59 24.03 -8.64 -4.94
CA VAL A 59 22.70 -8.94 -5.55
C VAL A 59 22.45 -10.45 -5.57
N SER A 60 23.41 -11.24 -6.10
CA SER A 60 23.30 -12.71 -6.16
C SER A 60 23.17 -13.36 -4.78
N ASN A 61 23.94 -12.89 -3.80
CA ASN A 61 23.89 -13.43 -2.43
C ASN A 61 22.62 -13.02 -1.66
N LEU A 62 21.94 -11.94 -2.07
CA LEU A 62 20.73 -11.43 -1.44
C LEU A 62 19.43 -11.85 -2.16
N ASP A 63 19.51 -12.74 -3.15
CA ASP A 63 18.35 -13.20 -3.93
C ASP A 63 17.25 -13.82 -3.07
N PHE A 64 17.62 -14.47 -1.93
CA PHE A 64 16.64 -14.97 -0.96
C PHE A 64 15.74 -13.87 -0.39
N ILE A 65 16.20 -12.61 -0.32
CA ILE A 65 15.40 -11.46 0.10
C ILE A 65 14.35 -11.13 -0.94
N ASN A 66 14.73 -11.24 -2.23
CA ASN A 66 13.81 -11.08 -3.34
C ASN A 66 12.69 -12.13 -3.29
N ASP A 67 13.03 -13.41 -3.04
CA ASP A 67 12.05 -14.49 -2.86
C ASP A 67 11.05 -14.18 -1.72
N ILE A 68 11.55 -13.74 -0.55
CA ILE A 68 10.71 -13.39 0.61
C ILE A 68 9.80 -12.20 0.28
N ALA A 69 10.37 -11.17 -0.36
CA ALA A 69 9.61 -9.97 -0.72
C ALA A 69 8.53 -10.28 -1.78
N LEU A 70 8.87 -11.06 -2.81
CA LEU A 70 7.92 -11.51 -3.83
C LEU A 70 6.80 -12.37 -3.23
N ALA A 71 7.12 -13.29 -2.32
CA ALA A 71 6.12 -14.09 -1.63
C ALA A 71 5.15 -13.21 -0.84
N PHE A 72 5.68 -12.23 -0.09
CA PHE A 72 4.86 -11.30 0.65
C PHE A 72 3.97 -10.44 -0.26
N ILE A 73 4.52 -9.96 -1.37
CA ILE A 73 3.77 -9.18 -2.37
C ILE A 73 2.66 -10.05 -2.98
N ALA A 74 2.94 -11.31 -3.27
CA ALA A 74 1.93 -12.26 -3.74
C ALA A 74 0.81 -12.47 -2.69
N PHE A 75 1.15 -12.50 -1.40
CA PHE A 75 0.16 -12.52 -0.32
C PHE A 75 -0.68 -11.24 -0.29
N ALA A 76 -0.06 -10.08 -0.47
CA ALA A 76 -0.78 -8.81 -0.55
C ALA A 76 -1.75 -8.79 -1.74
N VAL A 77 -1.31 -9.27 -2.93
CA VAL A 77 -2.16 -9.44 -4.12
C VAL A 77 -3.39 -10.28 -3.82
N GLY A 78 -3.19 -11.49 -3.29
CA GLY A 78 -4.31 -12.40 -3.01
C GLY A 78 -5.24 -11.91 -1.90
N SER A 79 -4.73 -11.08 -0.97
CA SER A 79 -5.54 -10.45 0.08
C SER A 79 -6.51 -9.39 -0.44
N GLU A 80 -6.19 -8.75 -1.56
CA GLU A 80 -7.07 -7.80 -2.24
C GLU A 80 -8.17 -8.49 -3.10
N LEU A 81 -8.00 -9.79 -3.39
CA LEU A 81 -8.96 -10.56 -4.17
C LEU A 81 -10.15 -11.04 -3.31
N TYR A 82 -10.93 -10.12 -2.79
CA TYR A 82 -12.12 -10.46 -2.02
C TYR A 82 -13.34 -10.66 -2.93
N LEU A 83 -13.80 -11.91 -3.06
CA LEU A 83 -14.85 -12.31 -4.00
C LEU A 83 -16.16 -11.53 -3.85
N ALA A 84 -16.54 -11.19 -2.62
CA ALA A 84 -17.76 -10.43 -2.38
C ALA A 84 -17.72 -9.02 -3.01
N GLU A 85 -16.56 -8.38 -3.01
CA GLU A 85 -16.35 -7.07 -3.65
C GLU A 85 -16.13 -7.20 -5.16
N MET A 86 -15.38 -8.21 -5.61
CA MET A 86 -15.07 -8.43 -7.03
C MET A 86 -16.26 -8.91 -7.86
N ARG A 87 -17.24 -9.56 -7.24
CA ARG A 87 -18.42 -10.09 -7.95
C ARG A 87 -19.16 -9.02 -8.73
N SER A 88 -19.21 -7.80 -8.20
CA SER A 88 -19.82 -6.65 -8.86
C SER A 88 -19.06 -6.20 -10.12
N ARG A 89 -17.76 -6.55 -10.23
CA ARG A 89 -16.84 -6.14 -11.31
C ARG A 89 -16.45 -7.27 -12.27
N PHE A 90 -17.00 -8.47 -12.08
CA PHE A 90 -16.60 -9.65 -12.84
C PHE A 90 -16.70 -9.44 -14.36
N ARG A 91 -17.73 -8.75 -14.82
CA ARG A 91 -17.93 -8.44 -16.24
C ARG A 91 -16.79 -7.55 -16.78
N SER A 92 -16.43 -6.49 -16.07
CA SER A 92 -15.35 -5.58 -16.46
C SER A 92 -13.99 -6.30 -16.44
N ILE A 93 -13.73 -7.10 -15.41
CA ILE A 93 -12.50 -7.89 -15.31
C ILE A 93 -12.41 -8.87 -16.48
N ALA A 94 -13.48 -9.62 -16.80
CA ALA A 94 -13.48 -10.61 -17.87
C ALA A 94 -13.24 -9.98 -19.26
N TRP A 95 -13.98 -8.93 -19.63
CA TRP A 95 -13.82 -8.26 -20.91
C TRP A 95 -12.46 -7.56 -21.04
N MET A 96 -12.01 -6.91 -19.98
CA MET A 96 -10.70 -6.27 -19.95
C MET A 96 -9.57 -7.29 -20.10
N THR A 97 -9.65 -8.41 -19.36
CA THR A 97 -8.67 -9.50 -19.46
C THR A 97 -8.63 -10.08 -20.87
N ALA A 98 -9.78 -10.44 -21.43
CA ALA A 98 -9.87 -11.00 -22.77
C ALA A 98 -9.31 -10.04 -23.84
N SER A 99 -9.71 -8.77 -23.76
CA SER A 99 -9.22 -7.75 -24.69
C SER A 99 -7.70 -7.52 -24.54
N GLN A 100 -7.23 -7.41 -23.31
CA GLN A 100 -5.80 -7.23 -23.05
C GLN A 100 -4.96 -8.42 -23.50
N MET A 101 -5.45 -9.65 -23.36
CA MET A 101 -4.78 -10.85 -23.88
C MET A 101 -4.73 -10.85 -25.41
N VAL A 102 -5.91 -10.75 -26.05
CA VAL A 102 -6.02 -10.95 -27.50
C VAL A 102 -5.45 -9.75 -28.29
N VAL A 103 -5.91 -8.54 -27.95
CA VAL A 103 -5.54 -7.34 -28.70
C VAL A 103 -4.05 -6.98 -28.50
N THR A 104 -3.54 -7.05 -27.25
CA THR A 104 -2.13 -6.76 -27.00
C THR A 104 -1.24 -7.80 -27.67
N PHE A 105 -1.59 -9.09 -27.61
CA PHE A 105 -0.84 -10.15 -28.29
C PHE A 105 -0.77 -9.92 -29.79
N ILE A 106 -1.91 -9.75 -30.45
CA ILE A 106 -1.98 -9.61 -31.92
C ILE A 106 -1.23 -8.35 -32.37
N LEU A 107 -1.54 -7.20 -31.76
CA LEU A 107 -0.94 -5.93 -32.19
C LEU A 107 0.56 -5.89 -31.91
N SER A 108 1.01 -6.41 -30.77
CA SER A 108 2.43 -6.46 -30.45
C SER A 108 3.17 -7.43 -31.36
N SER A 109 2.66 -8.64 -31.57
CA SER A 109 3.30 -9.65 -32.44
C SER A 109 3.38 -9.16 -33.89
N LEU A 110 2.29 -8.63 -34.44
CA LEU A 110 2.28 -8.07 -35.79
C LEU A 110 3.21 -6.85 -35.91
N GLY A 111 3.14 -5.93 -34.93
CA GLY A 111 4.00 -4.75 -34.93
C GLY A 111 5.48 -5.10 -34.89
N ILE A 112 5.88 -6.09 -34.07
CA ILE A 112 7.26 -6.56 -33.98
C ILE A 112 7.69 -7.23 -35.29
N TYR A 113 6.82 -8.04 -35.88
CA TYR A 113 7.08 -8.66 -37.19
C TYR A 113 7.36 -7.61 -38.28
N PHE A 114 6.53 -6.56 -38.37
CA PHE A 114 6.77 -5.48 -39.34
C PHE A 114 8.01 -4.64 -39.01
N LEU A 115 8.35 -4.51 -37.71
CA LEU A 115 9.56 -3.80 -37.26
C LEU A 115 10.83 -4.70 -37.32
N SER A 116 10.72 -5.99 -37.64
CA SER A 116 11.83 -6.95 -37.61
C SER A 116 13.04 -6.49 -38.42
N GLY A 117 12.82 -5.78 -39.55
CA GLY A 117 13.90 -5.19 -40.36
C GLY A 117 14.69 -4.07 -39.65
N LEU A 118 14.14 -3.45 -38.59
CA LEU A 118 14.84 -2.45 -37.78
C LEU A 118 15.61 -3.08 -36.62
N ILE A 119 15.23 -4.30 -36.19
CA ILE A 119 15.85 -5.00 -35.08
C ILE A 119 17.11 -5.73 -35.57
N PRO A 120 18.31 -5.38 -35.09
CA PRO A 120 19.57 -5.86 -35.68
C PRO A 120 19.69 -7.38 -35.78
N PHE A 121 19.37 -8.11 -34.71
CA PHE A 121 19.49 -9.56 -34.68
C PHE A 121 18.42 -10.29 -35.54
N MET A 122 17.30 -9.63 -35.86
CA MET A 122 16.23 -10.21 -36.69
C MET A 122 16.44 -10.00 -38.20
N ARG A 123 17.33 -9.10 -38.62
CA ARG A 123 17.49 -8.72 -40.05
C ARG A 123 17.85 -9.88 -40.96
N GLY A 124 18.66 -10.82 -40.50
CA GLY A 124 19.14 -11.98 -41.27
C GLY A 124 18.33 -13.26 -41.06
N MET A 125 17.32 -13.25 -40.22
CA MET A 125 16.54 -14.44 -39.86
C MET A 125 15.59 -14.87 -40.99
N GLU A 126 15.34 -16.16 -41.10
CA GLU A 126 14.28 -16.72 -41.93
C GLU A 126 12.90 -16.27 -41.45
N THR A 127 11.91 -16.30 -42.32
CA THR A 127 10.55 -15.82 -42.02
C THR A 127 9.95 -16.54 -40.82
N ASP A 128 10.13 -17.84 -40.70
CA ASP A 128 9.58 -18.67 -39.65
C ASP A 128 10.18 -18.30 -38.28
N VAL A 129 11.50 -18.09 -38.23
CA VAL A 129 12.16 -17.62 -36.98
C VAL A 129 11.73 -16.21 -36.61
N ARG A 130 11.53 -15.30 -37.59
CA ARG A 130 10.97 -13.95 -37.30
C ARG A 130 9.59 -14.01 -36.73
N ILE A 131 8.74 -14.92 -37.20
CA ILE A 131 7.41 -15.13 -36.64
C ILE A 131 7.54 -15.64 -35.20
N ALA A 132 8.39 -16.65 -34.95
CA ALA A 132 8.63 -17.20 -33.62
C ALA A 132 9.08 -16.12 -32.63
N VAL A 133 10.08 -15.31 -32.97
CA VAL A 133 10.55 -14.20 -32.12
C VAL A 133 9.43 -13.18 -31.86
N SER A 134 8.66 -12.85 -32.92
CA SER A 134 7.60 -11.85 -32.81
C SER A 134 6.45 -12.27 -31.88
N ILE A 135 6.04 -13.54 -31.93
CA ILE A 135 5.00 -14.08 -31.04
C ILE A 135 5.50 -14.23 -29.60
N LEU A 136 6.76 -14.57 -29.38
CA LEU A 136 7.37 -14.65 -28.05
C LEU A 136 7.44 -13.27 -27.39
N ILE A 137 7.96 -12.24 -28.09
CA ILE A 137 7.95 -10.86 -27.55
C ILE A 137 6.52 -10.38 -27.33
N GLY A 138 5.61 -10.63 -28.29
CA GLY A 138 4.21 -10.26 -28.17
C GLY A 138 3.53 -10.86 -26.94
N THR A 139 3.86 -12.11 -26.61
CA THR A 139 3.38 -12.78 -25.40
C THR A 139 3.97 -12.14 -24.13
N ILE A 140 5.28 -11.90 -24.11
CA ILE A 140 5.92 -11.25 -22.95
C ILE A 140 5.39 -9.83 -22.75
N PHE A 141 4.96 -9.14 -23.81
CA PHE A 141 4.34 -7.81 -23.70
C PHE A 141 2.97 -7.80 -23.02
N ILE A 142 2.31 -8.93 -22.92
CA ILE A 142 1.07 -9.07 -22.12
C ILE A 142 1.38 -9.11 -20.62
N ALA A 143 2.53 -9.68 -20.22
CA ALA A 143 2.89 -9.84 -18.82
C ALA A 143 2.96 -8.51 -18.08
N ARG A 144 2.60 -8.51 -16.79
CA ARG A 144 2.44 -7.31 -15.95
C ARG A 144 3.07 -7.51 -14.59
N SER A 145 3.08 -6.43 -13.79
CA SER A 145 3.56 -6.49 -12.42
C SER A 145 2.42 -6.24 -11.41
N PRO A 146 1.86 -7.28 -10.81
CA PRO A 146 0.93 -7.11 -9.70
C PRO A 146 1.54 -6.33 -8.53
N ALA A 147 2.82 -6.58 -8.25
CA ALA A 147 3.58 -5.94 -7.19
C ALA A 147 3.55 -4.40 -7.30
N SER A 148 3.88 -3.88 -8.46
CA SER A 148 3.89 -2.43 -8.70
C SER A 148 2.49 -1.83 -8.65
N ALA A 149 1.49 -2.54 -9.18
CA ALA A 149 0.11 -2.07 -9.15
C ALA A 149 -0.39 -1.93 -7.70
N ILE A 150 -0.21 -2.97 -6.87
CA ILE A 150 -0.61 -2.95 -5.47
C ILE A 150 0.15 -1.91 -4.67
N ALA A 151 1.44 -1.75 -4.91
CA ALA A 151 2.22 -0.78 -4.18
C ALA A 151 1.74 0.67 -4.48
N VAL A 152 1.35 0.99 -5.73
CA VAL A 152 0.71 2.29 -6.07
C VAL A 152 -0.66 2.43 -5.42
N VAL A 153 -1.47 1.37 -5.44
CA VAL A 153 -2.81 1.36 -4.79
C VAL A 153 -2.68 1.59 -3.28
N ASN A 154 -1.74 0.93 -2.63
CA ASN A 154 -1.50 1.09 -1.19
C ASN A 154 -0.92 2.47 -0.84
N GLU A 155 0.00 3.00 -1.65
CA GLU A 155 0.53 4.37 -1.47
C GLU A 155 -0.59 5.40 -1.52
N LEU A 156 -1.51 5.27 -2.48
CA LEU A 156 -2.62 6.19 -2.68
C LEU A 156 -3.85 5.87 -1.84
N ARG A 157 -3.83 4.78 -1.07
CA ARG A 157 -5.02 4.21 -0.39
C ARG A 157 -6.21 4.11 -1.35
N ALA A 158 -5.92 3.78 -2.61
CA ALA A 158 -6.88 3.85 -3.69
C ALA A 158 -8.04 2.87 -3.48
N ARG A 159 -9.25 3.37 -3.73
CA ARG A 159 -10.49 2.60 -3.65
C ARG A 159 -11.44 3.09 -4.71
N GLY A 160 -11.98 2.15 -5.47
CA GLY A 160 -12.95 2.48 -6.49
C GLY A 160 -13.07 1.39 -7.53
N SER A 161 -13.95 1.63 -8.48
CA SER A 161 -14.26 0.66 -9.51
C SER A 161 -13.12 0.42 -10.48
N PHE A 162 -12.33 1.45 -10.76
CA PHE A 162 -11.15 1.36 -11.62
C PHE A 162 -10.05 0.56 -10.95
N THR A 163 -9.73 0.89 -9.69
CA THR A 163 -8.71 0.18 -8.90
C THR A 163 -9.03 -1.31 -8.75
N GLN A 164 -10.27 -1.65 -8.40
CA GLN A 164 -10.71 -3.06 -8.27
C GLN A 164 -10.61 -3.81 -9.60
N THR A 165 -11.05 -3.19 -10.71
CA THR A 165 -10.95 -3.80 -12.03
C THR A 165 -9.48 -3.97 -12.44
N ALA A 166 -8.64 -2.96 -12.22
CA ALA A 166 -7.21 -3.00 -12.54
C ALA A 166 -6.49 -4.14 -11.81
N LEU A 167 -6.70 -4.28 -10.50
CA LEU A 167 -6.12 -5.35 -9.70
C LEU A 167 -6.62 -6.73 -10.15
N GLY A 168 -7.93 -6.88 -10.35
CA GLY A 168 -8.52 -8.14 -10.81
C GLY A 168 -7.98 -8.59 -12.16
N VAL A 169 -7.90 -7.68 -13.13
CA VAL A 169 -7.33 -7.96 -14.46
C VAL A 169 -5.85 -8.32 -14.36
N THR A 170 -5.07 -7.58 -13.56
CA THR A 170 -3.63 -7.83 -13.42
C THR A 170 -3.35 -9.24 -12.91
N VAL A 171 -4.09 -9.69 -11.89
CA VAL A 171 -3.90 -11.03 -11.31
C VAL A 171 -4.32 -12.14 -12.27
N VAL A 172 -5.46 -11.98 -12.95
CA VAL A 172 -5.95 -12.99 -13.90
C VAL A 172 -5.00 -13.11 -15.10
N ILE A 173 -4.47 -11.99 -15.60
CA ILE A 173 -3.53 -12.00 -16.72
C ILE A 173 -2.22 -12.65 -16.34
N ASP A 174 -1.71 -12.44 -15.12
CA ASP A 174 -0.44 -13.03 -14.68
C ASP A 174 -0.47 -14.56 -14.74
N PHE A 175 -1.62 -15.14 -14.42
CA PHE A 175 -1.86 -16.55 -14.62
C PHE A 175 -1.99 -16.96 -16.10
N LEU A 176 -2.78 -16.21 -16.88
CA LEU A 176 -3.06 -16.58 -18.28
C LEU A 176 -1.85 -16.37 -19.19
N VAL A 177 -0.97 -15.42 -18.90
CA VAL A 177 0.22 -15.17 -19.72
C VAL A 177 1.22 -16.33 -19.66
N VAL A 178 1.33 -17.02 -18.52
CA VAL A 178 2.19 -18.21 -18.40
C VAL A 178 1.68 -19.32 -19.33
N ILE A 179 0.35 -19.54 -19.37
CA ILE A 179 -0.27 -20.51 -20.28
C ILE A 179 0.00 -20.13 -21.74
N LEU A 180 -0.24 -18.86 -22.09
CA LEU A 180 -0.03 -18.41 -23.47
C LEU A 180 1.46 -18.47 -23.87
N PHE A 181 2.37 -18.12 -22.96
CA PHE A 181 3.81 -18.20 -23.19
C PHE A 181 4.26 -19.63 -23.47
N THR A 182 3.77 -20.56 -22.69
CA THR A 182 4.06 -21.98 -22.85
C THR A 182 3.62 -22.49 -24.21
N LEU A 183 2.43 -22.10 -24.65
CA LEU A 183 1.94 -22.44 -26.00
C LEU A 183 2.76 -21.79 -27.10
N THR A 184 3.08 -20.49 -26.94
CA THR A 184 3.87 -19.77 -27.95
C THR A 184 5.33 -20.23 -28.00
N LEU A 185 5.92 -20.64 -26.88
CA LEU A 185 7.25 -21.24 -26.81
C LEU A 185 7.29 -22.55 -27.60
N SER A 186 6.35 -23.47 -27.36
CA SER A 186 6.26 -24.75 -28.08
C SER A 186 6.01 -24.56 -29.59
N ILE A 187 5.18 -23.58 -29.95
CA ILE A 187 5.01 -23.22 -31.37
C ILE A 187 6.33 -22.70 -31.96
N SER A 188 7.06 -21.87 -31.20
CA SER A 188 8.35 -21.32 -31.68
C SER A 188 9.43 -22.38 -31.85
N GLU A 189 9.51 -23.33 -30.89
CA GLU A 189 10.39 -24.50 -31.01
C GLU A 189 10.08 -25.31 -32.27
N THR A 190 8.79 -25.53 -32.56
CA THR A 190 8.33 -26.23 -33.74
C THR A 190 8.74 -25.51 -35.04
N TYR A 191 8.61 -24.19 -35.10
CA TYR A 191 9.01 -23.37 -36.24
C TYR A 191 10.52 -23.35 -36.44
N VAL A 192 11.31 -23.29 -35.35
CA VAL A 192 12.78 -23.24 -35.42
C VAL A 192 13.37 -24.61 -35.67
N ALA A 193 12.86 -25.68 -35.06
CA ALA A 193 13.41 -27.03 -35.15
C ALA A 193 12.75 -27.91 -36.23
N GLY A 194 11.67 -27.46 -36.88
CA GLY A 194 10.92 -28.24 -37.87
C GLY A 194 10.24 -29.50 -37.33
N THR A 195 9.94 -29.53 -36.02
CA THR A 195 9.35 -30.67 -35.33
C THR A 195 7.81 -30.55 -35.21
N THR A 196 7.13 -31.61 -34.82
CA THR A 196 5.66 -31.60 -34.61
C THR A 196 5.30 -31.17 -33.20
N LEU A 197 4.18 -30.46 -33.04
CA LEU A 197 3.62 -30.04 -31.75
C LEU A 197 3.50 -31.22 -30.77
N ASN A 198 4.11 -31.10 -29.59
CA ASN A 198 4.14 -32.15 -28.60
C ASN A 198 2.98 -31.98 -27.59
N LEU A 199 1.95 -32.83 -27.68
CA LEU A 199 0.78 -32.82 -26.78
C LEU A 199 1.15 -33.03 -25.31
N ILE A 200 2.27 -33.71 -25.03
CA ILE A 200 2.80 -33.96 -23.69
C ILE A 200 3.03 -32.64 -22.93
N PHE A 201 3.41 -31.60 -23.64
CA PHE A 201 3.67 -30.29 -23.08
C PHE A 201 2.40 -29.61 -22.51
N VAL A 202 1.26 -29.74 -23.19
CA VAL A 202 -0.02 -29.22 -22.71
C VAL A 202 -0.46 -29.97 -21.44
N VAL A 203 -0.28 -31.30 -21.42
CA VAL A 203 -0.60 -32.12 -20.24
C VAL A 203 0.27 -31.72 -19.05
N ARG A 204 1.56 -31.48 -19.28
CA ARG A 204 2.49 -31.01 -18.25
C ARG A 204 2.06 -29.67 -17.66
N LEU A 205 1.72 -28.68 -18.50
CA LEU A 205 1.25 -27.39 -18.06
C LEU A 205 0.01 -27.50 -17.16
N VAL A 206 -0.98 -28.34 -17.56
CA VAL A 206 -2.18 -28.58 -16.74
C VAL A 206 -1.81 -29.20 -15.39
N LEU A 207 -0.83 -30.10 -15.36
CA LEU A 207 -0.34 -30.68 -14.12
C LEU A 207 0.36 -29.65 -13.22
N GLU A 208 1.21 -28.81 -13.79
CA GLU A 208 1.90 -27.72 -13.07
C GLU A 208 0.90 -26.74 -12.41
N LEU A 209 -0.14 -26.35 -13.17
CA LEU A 209 -1.22 -25.51 -12.65
C LEU A 209 -2.05 -26.22 -11.57
N ALA A 210 -2.40 -27.48 -11.76
CA ALA A 210 -3.12 -28.26 -10.76
C ALA A 210 -2.30 -28.41 -9.46
N MET A 211 -1.00 -28.64 -9.58
CA MET A 211 -0.08 -28.68 -8.43
C MET A 211 0.00 -27.33 -7.72
N ALA A 212 0.10 -26.23 -8.46
CA ALA A 212 0.11 -24.88 -7.87
C ALA A 212 -1.18 -24.58 -7.09
N VAL A 213 -2.35 -25.01 -7.61
CA VAL A 213 -3.64 -24.88 -6.91
C VAL A 213 -3.67 -25.71 -5.61
N ILE A 214 -3.20 -26.96 -5.67
CA ILE A 214 -3.16 -27.84 -4.49
C ILE A 214 -2.21 -27.28 -3.43
N LEU A 215 -1.00 -26.87 -3.82
CA LEU A 215 -0.03 -26.30 -2.91
C LEU A 215 -0.51 -24.96 -2.34
N GLY A 216 -1.16 -24.12 -3.15
CA GLY A 216 -1.77 -22.87 -2.70
C GLY A 216 -2.90 -23.12 -1.68
N TYR A 217 -3.71 -24.15 -1.89
CA TYR A 217 -4.74 -24.56 -0.91
C TYR A 217 -4.12 -24.99 0.41
N ILE A 218 -3.07 -25.82 0.36
CA ILE A 218 -2.34 -26.28 1.55
C ILE A 218 -1.72 -25.07 2.28
N LEU A 219 -1.05 -24.18 1.54
CA LEU A 219 -0.47 -22.97 2.08
C LEU A 219 -1.50 -22.09 2.78
N GLY A 220 -2.67 -21.88 2.17
CA GLY A 220 -3.76 -21.10 2.76
C GLY A 220 -4.28 -21.71 4.06
N LYS A 221 -4.38 -23.05 4.15
CA LYS A 221 -4.74 -23.75 5.39
C LYS A 221 -3.67 -23.58 6.48
N LEU A 222 -2.38 -23.70 6.14
CA LEU A 222 -1.29 -23.49 7.08
C LEU A 222 -1.28 -22.05 7.61
N MET A 223 -1.46 -21.06 6.72
CA MET A 223 -1.61 -19.66 7.13
C MET A 223 -2.81 -19.46 8.07
N GLY A 224 -3.94 -20.09 7.77
CA GLY A 224 -5.14 -20.07 8.62
C GLY A 224 -4.88 -20.63 10.02
N ILE A 225 -4.10 -21.71 10.13
CA ILE A 225 -3.69 -22.29 11.41
C ILE A 225 -2.81 -21.30 12.19
N ILE A 226 -1.82 -20.67 11.56
CA ILE A 226 -0.96 -19.66 12.21
C ILE A 226 -1.80 -18.49 12.72
N LEU A 227 -2.72 -17.98 11.90
CA LEU A 227 -3.60 -16.86 12.27
C LEU A 227 -4.53 -17.21 13.43
N SER A 228 -4.95 -18.48 13.57
CA SER A 228 -5.82 -18.94 14.67
C SER A 228 -5.09 -18.99 16.04
N THR A 229 -3.76 -18.96 16.06
CA THR A 229 -2.99 -19.02 17.30
C THR A 229 -3.11 -17.70 18.09
N LYS A 230 -2.81 -17.75 19.39
CA LYS A 230 -2.76 -16.56 20.26
C LYS A 230 -1.39 -15.88 20.28
N PHE A 231 -0.55 -16.10 19.28
CA PHE A 231 0.76 -15.46 19.19
C PHE A 231 0.64 -13.95 18.91
N TYR A 232 1.68 -13.20 19.30
CA TYR A 232 1.81 -11.79 18.95
C TYR A 232 1.84 -11.61 17.42
N SER A 233 1.31 -10.49 16.91
CA SER A 233 1.21 -10.19 15.47
C SER A 233 2.56 -10.33 14.75
N TRP A 234 3.66 -9.85 15.33
CA TRP A 234 4.98 -9.94 14.71
C TRP A 234 5.49 -11.39 14.54
N ILE A 235 5.14 -12.31 15.48
CA ILE A 235 5.49 -13.74 15.37
C ILE A 235 4.72 -14.37 14.22
N LYS A 236 3.42 -14.07 14.09
CA LYS A 236 2.59 -14.55 12.97
C LYS A 236 3.14 -14.04 11.64
N THR A 237 3.57 -12.78 11.58
CA THR A 237 4.22 -12.20 10.39
C THR A 237 5.46 -13.00 9.98
N VAL A 238 6.36 -13.29 10.92
CA VAL A 238 7.56 -14.09 10.64
C VAL A 238 7.19 -15.47 10.09
N PHE A 239 6.24 -16.16 10.70
CA PHE A 239 5.80 -17.48 10.20
C PHE A 239 5.17 -17.41 8.80
N ILE A 240 4.38 -16.38 8.51
CA ILE A 240 3.80 -16.19 7.18
C ILE A 240 4.89 -15.93 6.14
N LEU A 241 5.89 -15.10 6.45
CA LEU A 241 7.03 -14.87 5.57
C LEU A 241 7.85 -16.14 5.33
N LEU A 242 8.08 -16.94 6.38
CA LEU A 242 8.76 -18.24 6.26
C LEU A 242 7.97 -19.23 5.41
N LEU A 243 6.65 -19.26 5.52
CA LEU A 243 5.81 -20.10 4.66
C LEU A 243 5.90 -19.66 3.20
N GLY A 244 5.89 -18.34 2.94
CA GLY A 244 6.06 -17.80 1.60
C GLY A 244 7.43 -18.16 1.00
N PHE A 245 8.50 -17.96 1.75
CA PHE A 245 9.85 -18.37 1.37
C PHE A 245 9.94 -19.90 1.13
N GLY A 246 9.28 -20.69 2.00
CA GLY A 246 9.17 -22.13 1.84
C GLY A 246 8.50 -22.55 0.54
N ALA A 247 7.49 -21.81 0.06
CA ALA A 247 6.86 -22.06 -1.23
C ALA A 247 7.84 -21.84 -2.40
N PHE A 248 8.67 -20.80 -2.35
CA PHE A 248 9.73 -20.57 -3.33
C PHE A 248 10.77 -21.70 -3.31
N ARG A 249 11.27 -22.06 -2.13
CA ARG A 249 12.26 -23.15 -2.00
C ARG A 249 11.70 -24.51 -2.41
N LEU A 250 10.43 -24.78 -2.11
CA LEU A 250 9.76 -26.01 -2.55
C LEU A 250 9.64 -26.08 -4.08
N SER A 251 9.28 -24.96 -4.73
CA SER A 251 9.22 -24.88 -6.18
C SER A 251 10.57 -25.17 -6.83
N LEU A 252 11.64 -24.54 -6.33
CA LEU A 252 13.02 -24.81 -6.79
C LEU A 252 13.43 -26.26 -6.58
N PHE A 253 13.14 -26.82 -5.40
CA PHE A 253 13.46 -28.21 -5.10
C PHE A 253 12.73 -29.18 -6.05
N ILE A 254 11.45 -28.95 -6.32
CA ILE A 254 10.69 -29.78 -7.27
C ILE A 254 11.29 -29.69 -8.67
N ARG A 255 11.68 -28.49 -9.10
CA ARG A 255 12.34 -28.25 -10.38
C ARG A 255 13.63 -29.04 -10.51
N GLU A 256 14.55 -28.88 -9.56
CA GLU A 256 15.85 -29.58 -9.55
C GLU A 256 15.68 -31.10 -9.47
N TYR A 257 14.76 -31.57 -8.63
CA TYR A 257 14.49 -33.00 -8.47
C TYR A 257 13.91 -33.63 -9.75
N THR A 258 12.97 -32.94 -10.42
CA THR A 258 12.35 -33.44 -11.63
C THR A 258 13.32 -33.41 -12.82
N GLN A 259 14.15 -32.38 -12.92
CA GLN A 259 15.23 -32.30 -13.90
C GLN A 259 16.22 -33.46 -13.75
N ALA A 260 16.62 -33.78 -12.52
CA ALA A 260 17.59 -34.83 -12.25
C ALA A 260 17.05 -36.26 -12.51
N HIS A 261 15.74 -36.50 -12.33
CA HIS A 261 15.20 -37.87 -12.34
C HIS A 261 14.27 -38.18 -13.53
N PHE A 262 13.67 -37.18 -14.16
CA PHE A 262 12.62 -37.39 -15.17
C PHE A 262 12.94 -36.80 -16.56
N PHE A 263 14.15 -36.27 -16.80
CA PHE A 263 14.54 -35.58 -18.04
C PHE A 263 13.56 -34.47 -18.45
N SER A 264 12.71 -34.01 -17.54
CA SER A 264 11.76 -32.92 -17.80
C SER A 264 11.63 -32.05 -16.55
N GLU A 265 11.81 -30.75 -16.70
CA GLU A 265 11.64 -29.79 -15.61
C GLU A 265 10.15 -29.52 -15.36
N ILE A 266 9.67 -29.67 -14.14
CA ILE A 266 8.34 -29.23 -13.72
C ILE A 266 8.49 -27.85 -13.10
N LEU A 267 7.92 -26.82 -13.73
CA LEU A 267 7.97 -25.42 -13.33
C LEU A 267 6.68 -25.04 -12.60
N ILE A 268 6.68 -25.14 -11.26
CA ILE A 268 5.54 -24.66 -10.47
C ILE A 268 5.82 -23.21 -10.10
N GLU A 269 4.94 -22.28 -10.52
CA GLU A 269 5.09 -20.86 -10.25
C GLU A 269 4.82 -20.54 -8.77
N PRO A 270 5.85 -20.13 -7.96
CA PRO A 270 5.69 -19.92 -6.52
C PRO A 270 4.80 -18.71 -6.19
N LEU A 271 4.78 -17.68 -7.05
CA LEU A 271 3.88 -16.53 -6.88
C LEU A 271 2.42 -16.96 -6.91
N LEU A 272 2.07 -17.87 -7.82
CA LEU A 272 0.71 -18.41 -7.92
C LEU A 272 0.30 -19.17 -6.66
N ILE A 273 1.21 -19.98 -6.10
CA ILE A 273 0.98 -20.69 -4.83
C ILE A 273 0.66 -19.68 -3.72
N CYS A 274 1.45 -18.60 -3.61
CA CYS A 274 1.27 -17.57 -2.58
C CYS A 274 -0.01 -16.76 -2.78
N ILE A 275 -0.36 -16.36 -4.02
CA ILE A 275 -1.61 -15.66 -4.35
C ILE A 275 -2.81 -16.53 -3.96
N LEU A 276 -2.82 -17.80 -4.36
CA LEU A 276 -3.90 -18.74 -4.02
C LEU A 276 -3.99 -18.99 -2.51
N GLY A 277 -2.87 -19.12 -1.82
CA GLY A 277 -2.83 -19.28 -0.37
C GLY A 277 -3.49 -18.11 0.35
N SER A 278 -3.12 -16.88 0.02
CA SER A 278 -3.70 -15.69 0.63
C SER A 278 -5.16 -15.46 0.20
N PHE A 279 -5.52 -15.78 -1.04
CA PHE A 279 -6.90 -15.77 -1.52
C PHE A 279 -7.81 -16.68 -0.68
N ILE A 280 -7.33 -17.88 -0.31
CA ILE A 280 -8.07 -18.81 0.55
C ILE A 280 -8.24 -18.23 1.95
N VAL A 281 -7.19 -17.66 2.54
CA VAL A 281 -7.29 -16.98 3.85
C VAL A 281 -8.34 -15.88 3.80
N THR A 282 -8.31 -15.06 2.76
CA THR A 282 -9.17 -13.89 2.60
C THR A 282 -10.65 -14.24 2.41
N ASN A 283 -10.96 -15.31 1.65
CA ASN A 283 -12.33 -15.63 1.25
C ASN A 283 -12.96 -16.78 2.05
N TYR A 284 -12.16 -17.68 2.62
CA TYR A 284 -12.67 -18.91 3.23
C TYR A 284 -12.26 -19.09 4.69
N THR A 285 -11.72 -18.05 5.34
CA THR A 285 -11.41 -18.07 6.78
C THR A 285 -11.99 -16.84 7.50
N SER A 286 -12.20 -16.96 8.82
CA SER A 286 -12.61 -15.85 9.68
C SER A 286 -11.47 -14.88 10.03
N TYR A 287 -10.24 -15.19 9.63
CA TYR A 287 -9.02 -14.44 10.01
C TYR A 287 -8.64 -13.33 9.01
N ARG A 288 -9.51 -13.02 8.04
CA ARG A 288 -9.27 -11.98 7.02
C ARG A 288 -8.82 -10.65 7.62
N GLN A 289 -9.48 -10.16 8.68
CA GLN A 289 -9.18 -8.85 9.27
C GLN A 289 -7.78 -8.82 9.89
N GLU A 290 -7.40 -9.88 10.58
CA GLU A 290 -6.08 -10.01 11.18
C GLU A 290 -4.99 -10.13 10.10
N PHE A 291 -5.26 -10.91 9.07
CA PHE A 291 -4.36 -11.04 7.93
C PHE A 291 -4.13 -9.70 7.21
N LEU A 292 -5.20 -8.96 6.90
CA LEU A 292 -5.12 -7.63 6.31
C LEU A 292 -4.32 -6.64 7.17
N LYS A 293 -4.43 -6.74 8.50
CA LYS A 293 -3.63 -5.93 9.42
C LYS A 293 -2.14 -6.25 9.27
N ILE A 294 -1.76 -7.54 9.27
CA ILE A 294 -0.38 -7.99 9.07
C ILE A 294 0.16 -7.47 7.72
N ILE A 295 -0.60 -7.65 6.64
CA ILE A 295 -0.21 -7.17 5.32
C ILE A 295 0.04 -5.65 5.35
N LYS A 296 -0.88 -4.87 5.91
CA LYS A 296 -0.77 -3.41 5.97
C LYS A 296 0.45 -2.92 6.75
N GLU A 297 0.73 -3.53 7.90
CA GLU A 297 1.85 -3.15 8.78
C GLU A 297 3.21 -3.54 8.18
N THR A 298 3.26 -4.65 7.42
CA THR A 298 4.51 -5.21 6.87
C THR A 298 4.82 -4.70 5.45
N SER A 299 3.82 -4.24 4.68
CA SER A 299 4.01 -3.78 3.29
C SER A 299 5.07 -2.68 3.11
N PRO A 300 5.11 -1.59 3.92
CA PRO A 300 6.05 -0.50 3.65
C PRO A 300 7.52 -0.93 3.69
N PRO A 301 8.04 -1.61 4.71
CA PRO A 301 9.43 -2.05 4.71
C PRO A 301 9.74 -3.08 3.61
N ILE A 302 8.81 -3.97 3.30
CA ILE A 302 9.02 -4.94 2.22
C ILE A 302 9.14 -4.25 0.85
N TYR A 303 8.30 -3.26 0.57
CA TYR A 303 8.38 -2.50 -0.69
C TYR A 303 9.70 -1.73 -0.80
N VAL A 304 10.18 -1.12 0.29
CA VAL A 304 11.47 -0.43 0.30
C VAL A 304 12.59 -1.39 -0.07
N VAL A 305 12.64 -2.55 0.59
CA VAL A 305 13.65 -3.58 0.34
C VAL A 305 13.55 -4.11 -1.09
N PHE A 306 12.36 -4.51 -1.51
CA PHE A 306 12.12 -5.10 -2.82
C PHE A 306 12.47 -4.15 -3.98
N PHE A 307 11.89 -2.94 -4.00
CA PHE A 307 12.10 -2.03 -5.13
C PHE A 307 13.51 -1.45 -5.18
N THR A 308 14.20 -1.31 -4.04
CA THR A 308 15.62 -0.93 -4.03
C THR A 308 16.48 -2.06 -4.59
N LEU A 309 16.22 -3.32 -4.22
CA LEU A 309 16.96 -4.47 -4.73
C LEU A 309 16.69 -4.66 -6.24
N VAL A 310 15.42 -4.63 -6.67
CA VAL A 310 15.06 -4.72 -8.10
C VAL A 310 15.68 -3.56 -8.90
N GLY A 311 15.69 -2.35 -8.34
CA GLY A 311 16.40 -1.22 -8.97
C GLY A 311 17.88 -1.53 -9.21
N SER A 312 18.57 -2.12 -8.24
CA SER A 312 20.00 -2.45 -8.35
C SER A 312 20.31 -3.59 -9.33
N THR A 313 19.32 -4.38 -9.74
CA THR A 313 19.50 -5.41 -10.78
C THR A 313 19.39 -4.85 -12.21
N ILE A 314 18.91 -3.61 -12.36
CA ILE A 314 18.74 -2.98 -13.68
C ILE A 314 20.10 -2.54 -14.22
N SER A 315 20.52 -3.14 -15.34
CA SER A 315 21.75 -2.78 -16.02
C SER A 315 21.56 -1.60 -16.99
N ILE A 316 22.30 -0.52 -16.74
CA ILE A 316 22.34 0.65 -17.63
C ILE A 316 23.06 0.35 -18.93
N ASP A 317 24.05 -0.56 -18.90
CA ASP A 317 24.79 -0.95 -20.10
C ASP A 317 23.88 -1.62 -21.13
N VAL A 318 22.97 -2.49 -20.68
CA VAL A 318 21.93 -3.11 -21.52
C VAL A 318 21.01 -2.05 -22.14
N LEU A 319 20.55 -1.11 -21.31
CA LEU A 319 19.69 -0.03 -21.80
C LEU A 319 20.43 0.86 -22.81
N SER A 320 21.70 1.18 -22.59
CA SER A 320 22.48 2.05 -23.46
C SER A 320 22.70 1.47 -24.86
N LYS A 321 22.84 0.15 -24.99
CA LYS A 321 23.07 -0.55 -26.27
C LYS A 321 21.80 -0.67 -27.12
N ALA A 322 20.63 -0.78 -26.52
CA ALA A 322 19.37 -1.07 -27.19
C ALA A 322 18.32 0.06 -27.08
N TRP A 323 18.66 1.22 -26.50
CA TRP A 323 17.70 2.24 -26.06
C TRP A 323 16.74 2.73 -27.16
N LEU A 324 17.23 2.94 -28.39
CA LEU A 324 16.38 3.48 -29.46
C LEU A 324 15.32 2.46 -29.90
N ILE A 325 15.72 1.19 -30.07
CA ILE A 325 14.81 0.11 -30.48
C ILE A 325 13.86 -0.20 -29.30
N ALA A 326 14.40 -0.24 -28.07
CA ALA A 326 13.59 -0.43 -26.88
C ALA A 326 12.53 0.67 -26.73
N LEU A 327 12.85 1.93 -27.06
CA LEU A 327 11.89 3.04 -27.04
C LEU A 327 10.78 2.86 -28.11
N ILE A 328 11.13 2.39 -29.30
CA ILE A 328 10.15 2.10 -30.36
C ILE A 328 9.21 0.97 -29.92
N LEU A 329 9.76 -0.12 -29.38
CA LEU A 329 8.98 -1.26 -28.88
C LEU A 329 8.14 -0.91 -27.64
N PHE A 330 8.66 -0.05 -26.77
CA PHE A 330 7.90 0.53 -25.67
C PHE A 330 6.68 1.31 -26.18
N GLY A 331 6.88 2.18 -27.19
CA GLY A 331 5.79 2.91 -27.85
C GLY A 331 4.78 1.98 -28.50
N LEU A 332 5.23 0.94 -29.23
CA LEU A 332 4.35 -0.09 -29.79
C LEU A 332 3.51 -0.78 -28.72
N ARG A 333 4.15 -1.17 -27.60
CA ARG A 333 3.46 -1.80 -26.48
C ARG A 333 2.43 -0.84 -25.86
N LEU A 334 2.78 0.42 -25.64
CA LEU A 334 1.83 1.41 -25.12
C LEU A 334 0.61 1.56 -26.03
N CYS A 335 0.81 1.68 -27.35
CA CYS A 335 -0.29 1.74 -28.31
C CYS A 335 -1.17 0.49 -28.25
N SER A 336 -0.56 -0.70 -28.17
CA SER A 336 -1.29 -1.96 -28.04
C SER A 336 -2.12 -2.00 -26.75
N LEU A 337 -1.55 -1.57 -25.63
CA LEU A 337 -2.25 -1.48 -24.35
C LEU A 337 -3.40 -0.47 -24.36
N MET A 338 -3.20 0.69 -25.01
CA MET A 338 -4.24 1.73 -25.17
C MET A 338 -5.44 1.19 -25.94
N ILE A 339 -5.20 0.56 -27.07
CA ILE A 339 -6.26 -0.04 -27.90
C ILE A 339 -6.94 -1.17 -27.14
N ALA A 340 -6.18 -2.05 -26.51
CA ALA A 340 -6.71 -3.16 -25.72
C ALA A 340 -7.51 -2.68 -24.50
N GLY A 341 -7.04 -1.66 -23.81
CA GLY A 341 -7.74 -1.06 -22.68
C GLY A 341 -9.05 -0.42 -23.11
N PHE A 342 -9.02 0.40 -24.15
CA PHE A 342 -10.19 1.07 -24.69
C PHE A 342 -11.25 0.08 -25.19
N THR A 343 -10.86 -0.94 -25.96
CA THR A 343 -11.79 -1.97 -26.47
C THR A 343 -12.38 -2.81 -25.34
N GLY A 344 -11.56 -3.27 -24.39
CA GLY A 344 -12.04 -4.08 -23.28
C GLY A 344 -13.01 -3.35 -22.36
N SER A 345 -12.69 -2.11 -22.00
CA SER A 345 -13.56 -1.29 -21.14
C SER A 345 -14.86 -0.87 -21.86
N THR A 346 -14.80 -0.62 -23.17
CA THR A 346 -16.00 -0.34 -23.97
C THR A 346 -16.93 -1.55 -24.04
N LEU A 347 -16.38 -2.75 -24.25
CA LEU A 347 -17.16 -4.00 -24.23
C LEU A 347 -17.75 -4.29 -22.84
N ALA A 348 -17.05 -3.89 -21.79
CA ALA A 348 -17.54 -3.96 -20.41
C ALA A 348 -18.63 -2.93 -20.11
N ARG A 349 -18.84 -1.93 -20.98
CA ARG A 349 -19.74 -0.78 -20.82
C ARG A 349 -19.33 0.15 -19.67
N GLU A 350 -18.05 0.36 -19.50
CA GLU A 350 -17.52 1.33 -18.54
C GLU A 350 -17.66 2.78 -19.08
N PRO A 351 -17.65 3.81 -18.21
CA PRO A 351 -17.73 5.20 -18.64
C PRO A 351 -16.55 5.62 -19.51
N LEU A 352 -16.76 6.58 -20.42
CA LEU A 352 -15.74 7.04 -21.37
C LEU A 352 -14.44 7.53 -20.67
N ARG A 353 -14.58 8.17 -19.50
CA ARG A 353 -13.42 8.59 -18.67
C ARG A 353 -12.57 7.41 -18.25
N PHE A 354 -13.20 6.29 -17.90
CA PHE A 354 -12.51 5.05 -17.58
C PHE A 354 -11.85 4.45 -18.84
N ASN A 355 -12.58 4.42 -19.97
CA ASN A 355 -12.09 3.81 -21.21
C ASN A 355 -10.78 4.43 -21.71
N LEU A 356 -10.65 5.77 -21.62
CA LEU A 356 -9.47 6.50 -22.11
C LEU A 356 -8.20 6.22 -21.32
N ILE A 357 -8.31 5.83 -20.04
CA ILE A 357 -7.15 5.63 -19.15
C ILE A 357 -6.99 4.21 -18.66
N SER A 358 -7.85 3.29 -19.11
CA SER A 358 -7.91 1.89 -18.67
C SER A 358 -6.64 1.07 -18.97
N TRP A 359 -5.72 1.57 -19.79
CA TRP A 359 -4.44 0.96 -20.13
C TRP A 359 -3.33 1.24 -19.10
N THR A 360 -3.45 2.31 -18.34
CA THR A 360 -2.39 2.81 -17.44
C THR A 360 -1.94 1.83 -16.34
N PRO A 361 -2.83 1.02 -15.72
CA PRO A 361 -2.41 0.04 -14.71
C PRO A 361 -1.52 -1.06 -15.27
N TYR A 362 -1.56 -1.25 -16.59
CA TYR A 362 -1.00 -2.41 -17.25
C TYR A 362 0.36 -2.16 -17.92
N ILE A 363 0.95 -0.99 -17.74
CA ILE A 363 2.25 -0.63 -18.31
C ILE A 363 3.38 -1.40 -17.62
N THR A 364 3.38 -1.44 -16.28
CA THR A 364 4.48 -1.97 -15.49
C THR A 364 4.68 -3.46 -15.74
N GLN A 365 5.93 -3.84 -16.01
CA GLN A 365 6.39 -5.23 -16.11
C GLN A 365 7.44 -5.48 -15.01
N ALA A 366 7.57 -6.72 -14.57
CA ALA A 366 8.56 -7.12 -13.56
C ALA A 366 8.87 -8.63 -13.63
N GLY A 367 9.00 -9.29 -12.50
CA GLY A 367 9.51 -10.64 -12.30
C GLY A 367 9.09 -11.67 -13.35
N VAL A 368 7.78 -11.83 -13.60
CA VAL A 368 7.29 -12.79 -14.59
C VAL A 368 7.86 -12.51 -15.97
N SER A 369 7.83 -11.24 -16.44
CA SER A 369 8.40 -10.87 -17.75
C SER A 369 9.88 -11.19 -17.85
N ILE A 370 10.64 -10.95 -16.77
CA ILE A 370 12.09 -11.25 -16.71
C ILE A 370 12.31 -12.75 -16.76
N GLY A 371 11.53 -13.52 -15.98
CA GLY A 371 11.61 -14.98 -15.97
C GLY A 371 11.32 -15.60 -17.34
N LEU A 372 10.23 -15.16 -18.00
CA LEU A 372 9.90 -15.63 -19.36
C LEU A 372 10.98 -15.27 -20.36
N THR A 373 11.59 -14.09 -20.24
CA THR A 373 12.71 -13.66 -21.09
C THR A 373 13.94 -14.54 -20.88
N ALA A 374 14.24 -14.91 -19.64
CA ALA A 374 15.37 -15.80 -19.32
C ALA A 374 15.17 -17.22 -19.88
N ILE A 375 13.93 -17.74 -19.88
CA ILE A 375 13.61 -19.03 -20.48
C ILE A 375 13.90 -19.00 -21.99
N VAL A 376 13.45 -17.96 -22.71
CA VAL A 376 13.74 -17.81 -24.14
C VAL A 376 15.25 -17.71 -24.40
N ALA A 377 15.98 -16.98 -23.54
CA ALA A 377 17.44 -16.85 -23.66
C ALA A 377 18.18 -18.17 -23.47
N ALA A 378 17.68 -19.03 -22.58
CA ALA A 378 18.28 -20.35 -22.34
C ALA A 378 17.94 -21.36 -23.43
N GLU A 379 16.73 -21.30 -24.01
CA GLU A 379 16.25 -22.25 -25.03
C GLU A 379 16.88 -21.98 -26.42
N PHE A 380 17.00 -20.71 -26.79
CA PHE A 380 17.48 -20.33 -28.13
C PHE A 380 18.87 -19.69 -28.05
N GLN A 381 19.93 -20.50 -28.04
CA GLN A 381 21.32 -20.05 -27.85
C GLN A 381 21.83 -19.07 -28.92
N ASP A 382 21.36 -19.18 -30.15
CA ASP A 382 21.87 -18.38 -31.28
C ASP A 382 21.45 -16.90 -31.21
N TRP A 383 20.24 -16.60 -30.74
CA TRP A 383 19.68 -15.26 -30.72
C TRP A 383 19.04 -14.87 -29.37
N GLY A 384 18.90 -15.82 -28.44
CA GLY A 384 18.23 -15.60 -27.15
C GLY A 384 18.90 -14.55 -26.29
N GLY A 385 20.21 -14.39 -26.34
CA GLY A 385 20.94 -13.35 -25.62
C GLY A 385 20.59 -11.93 -26.12
N ASP A 386 20.52 -11.73 -27.43
CA ASP A 386 20.14 -10.45 -28.04
C ASP A 386 18.64 -10.15 -27.79
N PHE A 387 17.80 -11.18 -27.87
CA PHE A 387 16.39 -11.12 -27.52
C PHE A 387 16.22 -10.63 -26.07
N ALA A 388 16.91 -11.27 -25.13
CA ALA A 388 16.82 -10.92 -23.70
C ALA A 388 17.29 -9.47 -23.48
N THR A 389 18.40 -9.06 -24.07
CA THR A 389 18.91 -7.69 -23.97
C THR A 389 17.85 -6.66 -24.41
N LEU A 390 17.21 -6.90 -25.55
CA LEU A 390 16.18 -5.98 -26.07
C LEU A 390 14.93 -5.96 -25.18
N VAL A 391 14.41 -7.13 -24.82
CA VAL A 391 13.18 -7.23 -24.00
C VAL A 391 13.42 -6.67 -22.61
N LEU A 392 14.56 -6.94 -21.98
CA LEU A 392 14.91 -6.37 -20.68
C LEU A 392 14.99 -4.84 -20.73
N ALA A 393 15.56 -4.25 -21.80
CA ALA A 393 15.57 -2.81 -21.98
C ALA A 393 14.14 -2.22 -22.05
N VAL A 394 13.20 -2.89 -22.73
CA VAL A 394 11.79 -2.48 -22.76
C VAL A 394 11.14 -2.62 -21.38
N ILE A 395 11.42 -3.70 -20.65
CA ILE A 395 10.91 -3.92 -19.28
C ILE A 395 11.34 -2.79 -18.36
N VAL A 396 12.60 -2.34 -18.45
CA VAL A 396 13.09 -1.20 -17.65
C VAL A 396 12.28 0.07 -17.92
N LEU A 397 12.03 0.40 -19.19
CA LEU A 397 11.22 1.57 -19.55
C LEU A 397 9.79 1.44 -18.98
N ASN A 398 9.19 0.27 -19.07
CA ASN A 398 7.86 0.00 -18.51
C ASN A 398 7.82 0.11 -16.98
N GLN A 399 8.87 -0.34 -16.31
CA GLN A 399 8.97 -0.27 -14.84
C GLN A 399 9.07 1.17 -14.33
N LEU A 400 9.80 2.01 -15.04
CA LEU A 400 9.95 3.43 -14.70
C LEU A 400 8.69 4.25 -15.02
N ALA A 401 8.08 4.00 -16.19
CA ALA A 401 6.92 4.74 -16.66
C ALA A 401 5.59 4.32 -16.00
N GLY A 402 5.43 3.02 -15.73
CA GLY A 402 4.15 2.46 -15.27
C GLY A 402 3.57 3.08 -14.00
N PRO A 403 4.30 3.12 -12.88
CA PRO A 403 3.78 3.64 -11.63
C PRO A 403 3.32 5.11 -11.71
N PRO A 404 4.04 6.06 -12.36
CA PRO A 404 3.55 7.42 -12.56
C PRO A 404 2.23 7.51 -13.34
N PHE A 405 2.09 6.75 -14.43
CA PHE A 405 0.85 6.73 -15.21
C PHE A 405 -0.32 6.17 -14.42
N PHE A 406 -0.10 5.11 -13.65
CA PHE A 406 -1.15 4.52 -12.84
C PHE A 406 -1.56 5.45 -11.69
N LYS A 407 -0.60 6.09 -11.01
CA LYS A 407 -0.86 7.11 -9.98
C LYS A 407 -1.70 8.26 -10.56
N TRP A 408 -1.31 8.77 -11.73
CA TRP A 408 -2.05 9.81 -12.42
C TRP A 408 -3.50 9.40 -12.71
N ALA A 409 -3.73 8.18 -13.21
CA ALA A 409 -5.07 7.69 -13.54
C ALA A 409 -5.97 7.55 -12.30
N ILE A 410 -5.46 6.97 -11.21
CA ILE A 410 -6.18 6.85 -9.93
C ILE A 410 -6.58 8.25 -9.43
N THR A 411 -5.64 9.20 -9.46
CA THR A 411 -5.89 10.57 -9.00
C THR A 411 -6.90 11.29 -9.90
N TYR A 412 -6.79 11.11 -11.23
CA TYR A 412 -7.72 11.71 -12.20
C TYR A 412 -9.16 11.22 -12.03
N LEU A 413 -9.34 9.94 -11.68
CA LEU A 413 -10.68 9.36 -11.43
C LEU A 413 -11.21 9.67 -10.02
N GLY A 414 -10.42 10.30 -9.15
CA GLY A 414 -10.82 10.59 -7.78
C GLY A 414 -10.86 9.36 -6.86
N GLU A 415 -10.18 8.27 -7.23
CA GLU A 415 -10.09 7.05 -6.41
C GLU A 415 -8.92 7.07 -5.41
N SER A 416 -8.15 8.16 -5.35
CA SER A 416 -7.06 8.38 -4.40
C SER A 416 -7.58 8.96 -3.09
N HIS A 417 -7.23 8.33 -1.96
CA HIS A 417 -7.66 8.69 -0.60
C HIS A 417 -6.46 9.01 0.30
N VAL A 418 -5.48 9.72 -0.24
CA VAL A 418 -4.31 10.19 0.51
C VAL A 418 -4.71 11.39 1.36
N ARG A 419 -4.17 11.47 2.58
CA ARG A 419 -4.34 12.64 3.43
C ARG A 419 -3.72 13.87 2.77
N ALA A 420 -4.45 14.98 2.74
CA ALA A 420 -3.90 16.25 2.29
C ALA A 420 -2.84 16.77 3.28
N ASP A 421 -1.85 17.50 2.77
CA ASP A 421 -0.88 18.22 3.60
C ASP A 421 -1.56 19.48 4.15
N GLY A 422 -2.11 19.41 5.37
CA GLY A 422 -2.69 20.55 6.07
C GLY A 422 -1.57 21.38 6.74
N THR A 423 -1.50 22.66 6.44
CA THR A 423 -0.69 23.62 7.19
C THR A 423 -1.58 24.30 8.22
N PHE A 424 -1.47 23.86 9.48
CA PHE A 424 -2.23 24.46 10.58
C PHE A 424 -1.33 25.46 11.33
N PRO A 425 -1.83 26.67 11.66
CA PRO A 425 -1.12 27.58 12.54
C PRO A 425 -0.94 26.92 13.93
N GLU A 426 0.28 26.85 14.42
CA GLU A 426 0.60 26.21 15.71
C GLU A 426 -0.05 26.93 16.91
N GLU A 427 -0.48 28.17 16.75
CA GLU A 427 -0.98 29.02 17.83
C GLU A 427 -2.52 29.09 17.94
N GLU A 428 -3.29 28.68 16.93
CA GLU A 428 -4.75 28.80 16.97
C GLU A 428 -5.45 27.45 17.21
N ARG A 429 -6.03 27.28 18.40
CA ARG A 429 -6.88 26.13 18.72
C ARG A 429 -8.28 26.35 18.15
N SER A 430 -8.58 25.77 16.99
CA SER A 430 -9.87 25.89 16.31
C SER A 430 -10.50 24.53 16.08
N VAL A 431 -11.82 24.45 16.29
CA VAL A 431 -12.61 23.22 16.14
C VAL A 431 -13.93 23.50 15.44
N ILE A 432 -14.32 22.57 14.55
CA ILE A 432 -15.65 22.57 13.93
C ILE A 432 -16.42 21.38 14.49
N LEU A 433 -17.62 21.64 15.02
CA LEU A 433 -18.54 20.64 15.53
C LEU A 433 -19.69 20.47 14.54
N PHE A 434 -19.94 19.25 14.10
CA PHE A 434 -21.05 18.91 13.20
C PHE A 434 -22.17 18.25 13.97
N GLY A 435 -23.39 18.81 13.81
CA GLY A 435 -24.62 18.36 14.47
C GLY A 435 -25.12 19.38 15.51
N VAL A 436 -26.42 19.41 15.73
CA VAL A 436 -27.10 20.38 16.60
C VAL A 436 -27.89 19.63 17.66
N GLU A 437 -27.16 19.10 18.64
CA GLU A 437 -27.70 18.36 19.79
C GLU A 437 -27.22 18.99 21.11
N ASN A 438 -27.89 18.68 22.21
CA ASN A 438 -27.48 19.14 23.56
C ASN A 438 -26.02 18.85 23.88
N GLN A 439 -25.51 17.69 23.42
CA GLN A 439 -24.11 17.28 23.61
C GLN A 439 -23.13 18.18 22.84
N THR A 440 -23.50 18.61 21.64
CA THR A 440 -22.69 19.53 20.82
C THR A 440 -22.54 20.88 21.50
N PHE A 441 -23.63 21.44 22.01
CA PHE A 441 -23.63 22.73 22.73
C PHE A 441 -22.87 22.64 24.05
N ALA A 442 -23.01 21.54 24.79
CA ALA A 442 -22.26 21.33 26.03
C ALA A 442 -20.75 21.26 25.75
N LEU A 443 -20.36 20.51 24.72
CA LEU A 443 -18.96 20.42 24.30
C LEU A 443 -18.42 21.78 23.80
N ALA A 444 -19.21 22.50 23.01
CA ALA A 444 -18.84 23.83 22.52
C ALA A 444 -18.54 24.80 23.67
N ARG A 445 -19.39 24.83 24.70
CA ARG A 445 -19.18 25.68 25.87
C ARG A 445 -17.92 25.32 26.64
N GLN A 446 -17.67 24.02 26.87
CA GLN A 446 -16.43 23.57 27.51
C GLN A 446 -15.20 23.98 26.73
N LEU A 447 -15.19 23.80 25.39
CA LEU A 447 -14.07 24.17 24.55
C LEU A 447 -13.82 25.68 24.51
N LEU A 448 -14.88 26.51 24.54
CA LEU A 448 -14.75 27.97 24.66
C LEU A 448 -14.12 28.38 26.00
N GLN A 449 -14.44 27.73 27.13
CA GLN A 449 -13.78 27.95 28.41
C GLN A 449 -12.29 27.66 28.38
N HIS A 450 -11.86 26.71 27.53
CA HIS A 450 -10.45 26.39 27.30
C HIS A 450 -9.79 27.17 26.16
N ASN A 451 -10.35 28.32 25.78
CA ASN A 451 -9.84 29.23 24.74
C ASN A 451 -9.76 28.61 23.33
N TRP A 452 -10.65 27.66 23.01
CA TRP A 452 -10.81 27.19 21.65
C TRP A 452 -11.75 28.09 20.85
N LYS A 453 -11.43 28.34 19.59
CA LYS A 453 -12.37 28.93 18.63
C LYS A 453 -13.30 27.83 18.13
N VAL A 454 -14.60 27.94 18.42
CA VAL A 454 -15.58 26.90 18.11
C VAL A 454 -16.55 27.38 17.05
N LYS A 455 -16.70 26.62 15.97
CA LYS A 455 -17.77 26.78 14.98
C LYS A 455 -18.68 25.56 15.03
N ILE A 456 -20.00 25.78 14.97
CA ILE A 456 -20.99 24.71 14.90
C ILE A 456 -21.58 24.70 13.50
N ALA A 457 -21.53 23.55 12.82
CA ALA A 457 -22.16 23.34 11.53
C ALA A 457 -23.55 22.71 11.72
N ALA A 458 -24.59 23.43 11.33
CA ALA A 458 -25.96 22.97 11.35
C ALA A 458 -26.43 22.57 9.93
N LEU A 459 -26.93 21.35 9.76
CA LEU A 459 -27.58 20.91 8.53
C LEU A 459 -28.95 21.59 8.36
N ARG A 460 -29.39 21.73 7.11
CA ARG A 460 -30.56 22.53 6.72
C ARG A 460 -31.85 22.21 7.48
N ASP A 461 -32.05 20.96 7.87
CA ASP A 461 -33.27 20.46 8.52
C ASP A 461 -33.17 20.43 10.04
N GLU A 462 -32.06 20.87 10.64
CA GLU A 462 -31.88 20.90 12.08
C GLU A 462 -32.45 22.18 12.70
N HIS A 463 -33.32 22.01 13.73
CA HIS A 463 -33.89 23.11 14.48
C HIS A 463 -33.00 23.43 15.68
N TYR A 464 -32.49 24.67 15.77
CA TYR A 464 -31.57 25.09 16.84
C TYR A 464 -31.91 26.46 17.42
N ASP A 465 -33.07 27.01 17.09
CA ASP A 465 -33.47 28.34 17.53
C ASP A 465 -33.52 28.49 19.08
N GLU A 466 -33.72 27.39 19.82
CA GLU A 466 -33.70 27.36 21.28
C GLU A 466 -32.29 27.48 21.89
N TYR A 467 -31.23 27.29 21.09
CA TYR A 467 -29.85 27.20 21.59
C TYR A 467 -28.96 28.39 21.17
N ILE A 468 -29.52 29.39 20.48
CA ILE A 468 -28.78 30.55 20.02
C ILE A 468 -28.43 31.41 21.25
N THR A 469 -27.14 31.40 21.60
CA THR A 469 -26.54 32.32 22.53
C THR A 469 -25.51 33.17 21.79
N SER A 470 -25.29 34.40 22.27
CA SER A 470 -24.39 35.39 21.61
C SER A 470 -22.94 34.91 21.40
N ASP A 471 -22.55 33.85 22.12
CA ASP A 471 -21.16 33.39 22.20
C ASP A 471 -20.84 32.20 21.27
N LEU A 472 -21.84 31.67 20.54
CA LEU A 472 -21.64 30.50 19.68
C LEU A 472 -21.84 30.86 18.21
N GLU A 473 -20.82 30.60 17.39
CA GLU A 473 -20.87 30.78 15.93
C GLU A 473 -21.50 29.53 15.29
N ILE A 474 -22.77 29.65 14.87
CA ILE A 474 -23.51 28.57 14.19
C ILE A 474 -23.61 28.91 12.70
N ILE A 475 -23.13 28.01 11.85
CA ILE A 475 -23.11 28.19 10.38
C ILE A 475 -24.02 27.15 9.74
N LYS A 476 -25.04 27.61 9.02
CA LYS A 476 -25.92 26.75 8.23
C LYS A 476 -25.21 26.23 6.99
N ILE A 477 -25.30 24.93 6.77
CA ILE A 477 -24.87 24.25 5.57
C ILE A 477 -26.01 23.48 4.94
N ASP A 478 -26.05 23.47 3.60
CA ASP A 478 -27.17 22.82 2.85
C ASP A 478 -26.89 21.33 2.63
N ASP A 479 -25.63 20.95 2.41
CA ASP A 479 -25.17 19.57 2.21
C ASP A 479 -23.73 19.43 2.70
N ILE A 480 -23.27 18.18 2.89
CA ILE A 480 -21.89 17.84 3.25
C ILE A 480 -21.07 17.76 1.95
N ASP A 481 -20.58 18.90 1.50
CA ASP A 481 -19.77 19.03 0.29
C ASP A 481 -18.51 19.91 0.52
N GLN A 482 -17.71 20.07 -0.51
CA GLN A 482 -16.51 20.90 -0.45
C GLN A 482 -16.81 22.38 -0.18
N ASN A 483 -17.95 22.88 -0.66
CA ASN A 483 -18.34 24.29 -0.48
C ASN A 483 -18.70 24.54 1.00
N ALA A 484 -19.44 23.60 1.62
CA ALA A 484 -19.76 23.66 3.04
C ALA A 484 -18.49 23.66 3.91
N MET A 485 -17.53 22.76 3.62
CA MET A 485 -16.27 22.72 4.33
C MET A 485 -15.44 24.01 4.17
N GLN A 486 -15.49 24.62 3.00
CA GLN A 486 -14.83 25.90 2.74
C GLN A 486 -15.51 27.05 3.49
N LYS A 487 -16.85 27.08 3.55
CA LYS A 487 -17.64 28.07 4.31
C LYS A 487 -17.35 27.97 5.81
N LEU A 488 -17.07 26.78 6.32
CA LEU A 488 -16.68 26.52 7.70
C LEU A 488 -15.20 26.83 7.97
N GLU A 489 -14.39 27.17 6.96
CA GLU A 489 -12.94 27.34 7.04
C GLU A 489 -12.23 26.10 7.59
N ALA A 490 -12.58 24.91 7.03
CA ALA A 490 -12.02 23.65 7.47
C ALA A 490 -10.49 23.55 7.27
N ASP A 491 -9.93 24.38 6.41
CA ASP A 491 -8.47 24.55 6.20
C ASP A 491 -7.74 25.12 7.43
N LYS A 492 -8.45 25.85 8.29
CA LYS A 492 -7.91 26.44 9.53
C LYS A 492 -8.23 25.61 10.77
N ALA A 493 -9.13 24.63 10.65
CA ALA A 493 -9.59 23.84 11.79
C ALA A 493 -8.58 22.75 12.17
N VAL A 494 -8.03 22.82 13.37
CA VAL A 494 -7.11 21.81 13.93
C VAL A 494 -7.87 20.50 14.22
N SER A 495 -9.12 20.62 14.67
CA SER A 495 -9.97 19.46 15.00
C SER A 495 -11.34 19.57 14.36
N ILE A 496 -11.89 18.42 13.96
CA ILE A 496 -13.28 18.29 13.52
C ILE A 496 -13.95 17.19 14.34
N VAL A 497 -15.08 17.54 14.93
CA VAL A 497 -15.90 16.62 15.74
C VAL A 497 -17.22 16.39 15.03
N THR A 498 -17.62 15.13 14.86
CA THR A 498 -18.86 14.78 14.16
C THR A 498 -19.79 13.98 15.05
N MET A 499 -21.05 14.45 15.16
CA MET A 499 -22.08 13.88 16.01
C MET A 499 -23.39 13.58 15.26
N LEU A 500 -23.33 13.39 13.95
CA LEU A 500 -24.44 13.05 13.05
C LEU A 500 -24.62 11.53 12.92
N SER A 501 -25.30 11.09 11.85
CA SER A 501 -25.34 9.67 11.48
C SER A 501 -23.97 9.16 11.05
N ASP A 502 -23.74 7.84 11.14
CA ASP A 502 -22.42 7.28 10.78
C ASP A 502 -22.05 7.50 9.30
N GLU A 503 -23.04 7.59 8.41
CA GLU A 503 -22.80 7.88 6.98
C GLU A 503 -22.34 9.32 6.77
N GLU A 504 -23.03 10.27 7.38
CA GLU A 504 -22.67 11.69 7.35
C GLU A 504 -21.34 11.95 8.04
N ASN A 505 -21.13 11.37 9.23
CA ASN A 505 -19.88 11.43 9.96
C ASN A 505 -18.72 10.93 9.10
N PHE A 506 -18.90 9.82 8.38
CA PHE A 506 -17.87 9.27 7.53
C PHE A 506 -17.55 10.21 6.36
N ARG A 507 -18.57 10.76 5.70
CA ARG A 507 -18.40 11.71 4.59
C ARG A 507 -17.65 12.98 5.02
N ILE A 508 -17.97 13.53 6.20
CA ILE A 508 -17.26 14.68 6.77
C ILE A 508 -15.80 14.33 7.05
N CYS A 509 -15.56 13.21 7.74
CA CYS A 509 -14.21 12.78 8.08
C CYS A 509 -13.37 12.50 6.83
N GLU A 510 -13.94 11.89 5.81
CA GLU A 510 -13.28 11.63 4.53
C GLU A 510 -12.90 12.94 3.83
N LEU A 511 -13.81 13.91 3.70
CA LEU A 511 -13.52 15.23 3.15
C LEU A 511 -12.46 15.97 3.95
N ALA A 512 -12.56 15.97 5.28
CA ALA A 512 -11.60 16.62 6.18
C ALA A 512 -10.20 16.02 6.04
N PHE A 513 -10.13 14.69 5.93
CA PHE A 513 -8.87 13.97 5.79
C PHE A 513 -8.21 14.18 4.41
N GLU A 514 -9.00 14.04 3.33
CA GLU A 514 -8.48 14.01 1.96
C GLU A 514 -8.22 15.39 1.38
N ARG A 515 -9.00 16.39 1.77
CA ARG A 515 -8.91 17.74 1.18
C ARG A 515 -8.23 18.76 2.07
N TYR A 516 -8.41 18.63 3.37
CA TYR A 516 -7.92 19.62 4.35
C TYR A 516 -6.80 19.07 5.24
N GLY A 517 -6.61 17.76 5.28
CA GLY A 517 -5.56 17.12 6.08
C GLY A 517 -5.74 17.33 7.59
N THR A 518 -6.97 17.61 8.05
CA THR A 518 -7.30 17.93 9.45
C THR A 518 -6.57 17.04 10.43
N ARG A 519 -5.94 17.64 11.46
CA ARG A 519 -5.04 16.94 12.38
C ARG A 519 -5.79 15.92 13.22
N ASP A 520 -6.88 16.35 13.82
CA ASP A 520 -7.66 15.54 14.76
C ASP A 520 -9.11 15.39 14.28
N LEU A 521 -9.50 14.16 13.99
CA LEU A 521 -10.87 13.78 13.68
C LEU A 521 -11.47 13.04 14.88
N VAL A 522 -12.54 13.55 15.46
CA VAL A 522 -13.25 12.93 16.58
C VAL A 522 -14.66 12.57 16.14
N VAL A 523 -15.06 11.32 16.31
CA VAL A 523 -16.32 10.80 15.78
C VAL A 523 -17.13 10.16 16.86
N ARG A 524 -18.40 10.58 17.01
CA ARG A 524 -19.40 9.82 17.74
C ARG A 524 -19.87 8.66 16.87
N LEU A 525 -19.52 7.44 17.29
CA LEU A 525 -19.92 6.22 16.60
C LEU A 525 -21.28 5.74 17.10
N ASN A 526 -22.25 5.61 16.19
CA ASN A 526 -23.58 5.14 16.53
C ASN A 526 -23.69 3.60 16.40
N GLN A 527 -23.02 2.99 15.44
CA GLN A 527 -23.08 1.55 15.17
C GLN A 527 -21.68 0.94 15.13
N ARG A 528 -21.39 -0.01 16.02
CA ARG A 528 -20.08 -0.66 16.17
C ARG A 528 -19.54 -1.32 14.88
N GLN A 529 -20.42 -1.78 14.00
CA GLN A 529 -20.02 -2.32 12.70
C GLN A 529 -19.24 -1.33 11.82
N ASN A 530 -19.43 -0.02 12.01
CA ASN A 530 -18.77 1.04 11.27
C ASN A 530 -17.42 1.44 11.87
N PHE A 531 -17.03 0.91 13.05
CA PHE A 531 -15.76 1.22 13.72
C PHE A 531 -14.56 1.13 12.76
N GLY A 532 -14.47 0.06 11.97
CA GLY A 532 -13.35 -0.15 11.05
C GLY A 532 -13.22 0.91 9.95
N LYS A 533 -14.31 1.59 9.56
CA LYS A 533 -14.28 2.67 8.56
C LYS A 533 -13.56 3.90 9.11
N PHE A 534 -13.93 4.34 10.32
CA PHE A 534 -13.35 5.53 10.97
C PHE A 534 -11.93 5.29 11.47
N HIS A 535 -11.66 4.09 12.01
CA HIS A 535 -10.32 3.73 12.46
C HIS A 535 -9.30 3.79 11.30
N ARG A 536 -9.70 3.44 10.08
CA ARG A 536 -8.85 3.55 8.89
C ARG A 536 -8.50 4.98 8.50
N LEU A 537 -9.34 5.96 8.84
CA LEU A 537 -9.05 7.38 8.65
C LEU A 537 -8.18 7.95 9.79
N GLY A 538 -7.88 7.15 10.82
CA GLY A 538 -7.15 7.62 12.00
C GLY A 538 -8.00 8.48 12.93
N ALA A 539 -9.34 8.41 12.81
CA ALA A 539 -10.24 9.17 13.66
C ALA A 539 -10.25 8.62 15.11
N LYS A 540 -10.32 9.52 16.08
CA LYS A 540 -10.56 9.21 17.48
C LYS A 540 -12.05 8.87 17.64
N ILE A 541 -12.36 7.62 17.97
CA ILE A 541 -13.73 7.11 17.96
C ILE A 541 -14.28 7.11 19.38
N VAL A 542 -15.39 7.79 19.58
CA VAL A 542 -16.17 7.78 20.81
C VAL A 542 -17.45 6.99 20.58
N GLU A 543 -17.58 5.84 21.22
CA GLU A 543 -18.80 5.02 21.24
C GLU A 543 -19.57 5.31 22.55
N PRO A 544 -20.68 6.06 22.52
CA PRO A 544 -21.36 6.53 23.73
C PRO A 544 -21.75 5.40 24.69
N SER A 545 -22.27 4.30 24.15
CA SER A 545 -22.69 3.15 24.95
C SER A 545 -21.52 2.55 25.75
N THR A 546 -20.39 2.33 25.07
CA THR A 546 -19.18 1.78 25.70
C THR A 546 -18.57 2.78 26.69
N ALA A 547 -18.54 4.08 26.32
CA ALA A 547 -18.04 5.13 27.20
C ALA A 547 -18.88 5.25 28.48
N ILE A 548 -20.21 5.24 28.38
CA ILE A 548 -21.11 5.30 29.52
C ILE A 548 -20.96 4.07 30.42
N VAL A 549 -20.93 2.86 29.83
CA VAL A 549 -20.76 1.62 30.60
C VAL A 549 -19.41 1.59 31.31
N SER A 550 -18.33 1.98 30.64
CA SER A 550 -17.00 2.07 31.24
C SER A 550 -16.95 3.08 32.37
N LEU A 551 -17.60 4.23 32.18
CA LEU A 551 -17.70 5.26 33.22
C LEU A 551 -18.47 4.79 34.44
N MET A 552 -19.62 4.14 34.24
CA MET A 552 -20.42 3.54 35.32
C MET A 552 -19.62 2.47 36.06
N ASP A 553 -18.90 1.60 35.35
CA ASP A 553 -18.05 0.58 35.96
C ASP A 553 -16.94 1.21 36.80
N HIS A 554 -16.31 2.29 36.33
CA HIS A 554 -15.34 3.04 37.12
C HIS A 554 -15.93 3.70 38.36
N PHE A 555 -17.13 4.30 38.26
CA PHE A 555 -17.82 4.86 39.43
C PHE A 555 -18.19 3.81 40.46
N VAL A 556 -18.60 2.60 40.01
CA VAL A 556 -18.90 1.50 40.94
C VAL A 556 -17.65 0.98 41.66
N ARG A 557 -16.53 0.83 40.92
CA ARG A 557 -15.29 0.27 41.46
C ARG A 557 -14.43 1.27 42.24
N SER A 558 -14.41 2.53 41.80
CA SER A 558 -13.50 3.55 42.34
C SER A 558 -14.12 4.95 42.23
N PRO A 559 -15.21 5.24 42.98
CA PRO A 559 -15.98 6.48 42.82
C PRO A 559 -15.16 7.75 43.06
N GLN A 560 -14.28 7.76 44.05
CA GLN A 560 -13.47 8.94 44.37
C GLN A 560 -12.42 9.22 43.28
N ALA A 561 -11.72 8.17 42.77
CA ALA A 561 -10.74 8.34 41.70
C ALA A 561 -11.40 8.78 40.38
N THR A 562 -12.60 8.27 40.10
CA THR A 562 -13.35 8.62 38.89
C THR A 562 -13.85 10.08 38.97
N SER A 563 -14.36 10.52 40.10
CA SER A 563 -14.78 11.90 40.32
C SER A 563 -13.62 12.88 40.17
N LEU A 564 -12.44 12.52 40.67
CA LEU A 564 -11.22 13.31 40.55
C LEU A 564 -10.78 13.43 39.08
N LEU A 565 -10.73 12.29 38.33
CA LEU A 565 -10.29 12.25 36.94
C LEU A 565 -11.22 13.00 35.99
N LEU A 566 -12.50 13.13 36.34
CA LEU A 566 -13.50 13.81 35.52
C LEU A 566 -13.68 15.29 35.88
N GLY A 567 -12.89 15.81 36.85
CA GLY A 567 -13.04 17.20 37.30
C GLY A 567 -14.42 17.51 37.88
N MET A 568 -15.10 16.52 38.49
CA MET A 568 -16.43 16.70 39.05
C MET A 568 -16.44 17.37 40.43
N GLN A 569 -15.27 17.70 40.96
CA GLN A 569 -15.16 18.50 42.21
C GLN A 569 -15.08 19.97 41.80
N GLU A 570 -15.84 20.80 42.51
CA GLU A 570 -15.75 22.25 42.38
C GLU A 570 -14.29 22.66 42.67
N ASP A 571 -13.61 23.35 41.79
CA ASP A 571 -12.20 23.79 41.85
C ASP A 571 -11.12 22.80 41.35
N GLN A 572 -11.42 21.69 40.71
CA GLN A 572 -10.40 20.81 40.15
C GLN A 572 -10.58 20.65 38.62
N ASP A 573 -9.46 20.66 37.89
CA ASP A 573 -9.43 20.45 36.43
C ASP A 573 -8.27 19.54 36.02
N THR A 574 -8.32 19.10 34.77
CA THR A 574 -7.25 18.31 34.14
C THR A 574 -6.66 19.08 32.97
N ILE A 575 -5.36 19.32 33.01
CA ILE A 575 -4.67 20.01 31.92
C ILE A 575 -3.50 19.18 31.35
N GLU A 576 -3.15 19.45 30.10
CA GLU A 576 -1.91 18.99 29.48
C GLU A 576 -0.95 20.17 29.36
N VAL A 577 0.28 20.00 29.85
CA VAL A 577 1.32 21.03 29.81
C VAL A 577 2.58 20.48 29.16
N GLU A 578 3.06 21.15 28.12
CA GLU A 578 4.30 20.81 27.45
C GLU A 578 5.51 21.42 28.16
N VAL A 579 6.58 20.65 28.28
CA VAL A 579 7.86 21.10 28.84
C VAL A 579 8.57 21.97 27.80
N GLN A 580 8.40 23.28 27.91
CA GLN A 580 9.05 24.29 27.06
C GLN A 580 10.16 25.05 27.79
N ASN A 581 10.24 24.94 29.12
CA ASN A 581 11.23 25.60 29.92
C ASN A 581 12.52 24.74 30.01
N PRO A 582 13.68 25.23 29.50
CA PRO A 582 14.95 24.51 29.53
C PRO A 582 15.45 24.17 30.93
N ASP A 583 15.12 24.99 31.96
CA ASP A 583 15.56 24.79 33.35
C ASP A 583 14.89 23.58 34.01
N ILE A 584 13.79 23.11 33.44
CA ILE A 584 13.04 21.92 33.92
C ILE A 584 13.50 20.68 33.19
N ALA A 585 14.01 20.80 31.97
CA ALA A 585 14.49 19.67 31.20
C ALA A 585 15.69 19.00 31.90
N GLY A 586 15.61 17.67 32.09
CA GLY A 586 16.64 16.88 32.79
C GLY A 586 16.36 16.68 34.27
N LEU A 587 15.47 17.45 34.90
CA LEU A 587 15.08 17.27 36.30
C LEU A 587 14.15 16.05 36.45
N ALA A 588 14.23 15.37 37.57
CA ALA A 588 13.29 14.30 37.91
C ALA A 588 12.01 14.91 38.52
N LEU A 589 10.86 14.27 38.31
CA LEU A 589 9.57 14.76 38.81
C LEU A 589 9.57 15.05 40.31
N ARG A 590 10.28 14.23 41.11
CA ARG A 590 10.42 14.44 42.56
C ARG A 590 11.21 15.70 42.93
N ASP A 591 12.05 16.18 42.05
CA ASP A 591 12.90 17.35 42.29
C ASP A 591 12.18 18.65 41.88
N LEU A 592 11.04 18.52 41.21
CA LEU A 592 10.15 19.62 40.85
C LEU A 592 9.19 19.87 42.00
N ARG A 593 9.30 21.03 42.61
CA ARG A 593 8.36 21.43 43.70
C ARG A 593 6.99 21.78 43.10
N PHE A 594 6.11 20.82 43.05
CA PHE A 594 4.70 21.00 42.67
C PHE A 594 3.87 21.49 43.89
N PRO A 595 2.78 22.25 43.67
CA PRO A 595 1.75 22.45 44.66
C PRO A 595 1.25 21.10 45.22
N HIS A 596 0.79 21.10 46.47
CA HIS A 596 0.46 19.86 47.18
C HIS A 596 -0.77 19.11 46.64
N ASP A 597 -1.61 19.79 45.90
CA ASP A 597 -2.87 19.32 45.34
C ASP A 597 -2.75 18.91 43.86
N ILE A 598 -1.50 18.88 43.30
CA ILE A 598 -1.28 18.42 41.92
C ILE A 598 -0.86 16.97 41.88
N ILE A 599 -1.55 16.22 41.02
CA ILE A 599 -1.26 14.84 40.70
C ILE A 599 -0.82 14.77 39.24
N ILE A 600 0.31 14.12 38.98
CA ILE A 600 0.81 13.85 37.64
C ILE A 600 0.32 12.46 37.20
N LEU A 601 -0.56 12.41 36.24
CA LEU A 601 -1.14 11.16 35.72
C LEU A 601 -0.20 10.44 34.78
N SER A 602 0.35 11.18 33.81
CA SER A 602 1.23 10.60 32.79
C SER A 602 2.21 11.63 32.25
N VAL A 603 3.27 11.13 31.61
CA VAL A 603 4.20 11.90 30.77
C VAL A 603 4.16 11.29 29.38
N THR A 604 3.77 12.06 28.36
CA THR A 604 3.80 11.63 26.95
C THR A 604 5.07 12.15 26.31
N ARG A 605 5.86 11.25 25.73
CA ARG A 605 7.11 11.56 25.01
C ARG A 605 6.98 11.07 23.57
N GLY A 606 6.83 11.99 22.62
CA GLY A 606 6.44 11.66 21.25
C GLY A 606 5.10 10.90 21.28
N ASP A 607 5.03 9.68 20.73
CA ASP A 607 3.81 8.86 20.71
C ASP A 607 3.73 7.84 21.87
N GLN A 608 4.64 7.88 22.84
CA GLN A 608 4.68 6.94 23.95
C GLN A 608 4.22 7.57 25.28
N MET A 609 3.18 6.99 25.87
CA MET A 609 2.74 7.34 27.23
C MET A 609 3.60 6.61 28.25
N ILE A 610 4.20 7.36 29.15
CA ILE A 610 5.03 6.88 30.25
C ILE A 610 4.25 7.07 31.56
N ILE A 611 4.02 6.01 32.32
CA ILE A 611 3.47 6.12 33.68
C ILE A 611 4.47 6.89 34.53
N SER A 612 4.05 8.00 35.11
CA SER A 612 4.92 8.90 35.85
C SER A 612 5.39 8.27 37.19
N HIS A 613 6.68 8.37 37.43
CA HIS A 613 7.32 8.02 38.71
C HIS A 613 8.18 9.18 39.18
N GLY A 614 8.38 9.32 40.48
CA GLY A 614 9.20 10.39 41.03
C GLY A 614 10.62 10.49 40.40
N TYR A 615 11.14 9.40 39.87
CA TYR A 615 12.45 9.35 39.17
C TYR A 615 12.38 9.62 37.65
N THR A 616 11.18 9.79 37.08
CA THR A 616 11.02 10.12 35.66
C THR A 616 11.66 11.48 35.37
N ARG A 617 12.67 11.50 34.50
CA ARG A 617 13.32 12.75 34.07
C ARG A 617 12.61 13.31 32.85
N LEU A 618 12.25 14.59 32.94
CA LEU A 618 11.59 15.31 31.87
C LEU A 618 12.56 15.68 30.76
N ARG A 619 12.05 15.74 29.52
CA ARG A 619 12.77 16.25 28.35
C ARG A 619 11.97 17.38 27.72
N MET A 620 12.66 18.24 26.97
CA MET A 620 11.99 19.24 26.15
C MET A 620 10.96 18.57 25.21
N GLY A 621 9.76 19.13 25.14
CA GLY A 621 8.66 18.59 24.33
C GLY A 621 7.89 17.42 24.98
N ASP A 622 8.22 17.01 26.22
CA ASP A 622 7.38 16.07 26.97
C ASP A 622 6.06 16.76 27.34
N ILE A 623 4.93 16.07 27.21
CA ILE A 623 3.61 16.56 27.60
C ILE A 623 3.21 15.87 28.92
N LEU A 624 2.96 16.65 29.96
CA LEU A 624 2.49 16.17 31.25
C LEU A 624 0.98 16.32 31.34
N THR A 625 0.28 15.24 31.71
CA THR A 625 -1.14 15.28 32.07
C THR A 625 -1.25 15.44 33.58
N LEU A 626 -1.83 16.54 34.03
CA LEU A 626 -1.90 16.98 35.41
C LEU A 626 -3.35 17.14 35.86
N VAL A 627 -3.63 16.83 37.14
CA VAL A 627 -4.92 17.09 37.82
C VAL A 627 -4.64 17.89 39.09
N GLY A 628 -5.43 18.93 39.33
CA GLY A 628 -5.30 19.75 40.54
C GLY A 628 -6.30 20.90 40.55
N SER A 629 -6.18 21.81 41.55
CA SER A 629 -6.99 23.02 41.59
C SER A 629 -6.59 23.96 40.45
N ASN A 630 -7.56 24.77 39.99
CA ASN A 630 -7.35 25.75 38.92
C ASN A 630 -6.17 26.69 39.22
N GLU A 631 -6.03 27.13 40.48
CA GLU A 631 -4.94 28.00 40.93
C GLU A 631 -3.58 27.30 40.82
N SER A 632 -3.49 26.07 41.32
CA SER A 632 -2.26 25.26 41.27
C SER A 632 -1.86 24.84 39.85
N LEU A 633 -2.82 24.55 38.99
CA LEU A 633 -2.59 24.22 37.61
C LEU A 633 -2.03 25.41 36.81
N GLU A 634 -2.52 26.63 37.08
CA GLU A 634 -1.99 27.85 36.45
C GLU A 634 -0.55 28.14 36.90
N ILE A 635 -0.20 27.91 38.16
CA ILE A 635 1.18 28.03 38.65
C ILE A 635 2.10 27.08 37.87
N VAL A 636 1.66 25.85 37.64
CA VAL A 636 2.46 24.86 36.87
C VAL A 636 2.56 25.25 35.40
N ARG A 637 1.46 25.71 34.83
CA ARG A 637 1.45 26.16 33.42
C ARG A 637 2.46 27.26 33.15
N VAL A 638 2.55 28.26 34.04
CA VAL A 638 3.54 29.32 33.98
C VAL A 638 4.96 28.79 34.18
N LYS A 639 5.16 27.83 35.09
CA LYS A 639 6.47 27.25 35.39
C LYS A 639 7.04 26.41 34.24
N PHE A 640 6.18 25.69 33.50
CA PHE A 640 6.58 24.79 32.40
C PHE A 640 6.59 25.48 31.04
N GLY A 641 5.86 26.60 30.89
CA GLY A 641 5.94 27.49 29.74
C GLY A 641 7.26 28.25 29.65
N ARG A 642 7.43 29.01 28.59
CA ARG A 642 8.60 29.89 28.43
C ARG A 642 8.55 31.10 29.34
#